data_0ee0993c083ab111b0032ea885dc6764
#
_entry.id   0ee0993c083ab111b0032ea885dc6764
#
_cell.length_a   1.000
_cell.length_b   1.000
_cell.length_c   1.000
_cell.angle_alpha   90.00
_cell.angle_beta   90.00
_cell.angle_gamma   90.00
#
_symmetry.space_group_name_H-M   'P 1'
#
loop_
_entity.id
_entity.type
_entity.pdbx_description
1 polymer ?
#
loop_
_entity_poly.entity_id
_entity_poly.type
_entity_poly.pdbx_seq_one_letter_code
_entity_poly.pdbx_strand_id
1 'polypeptide(L)'
;MHTLRYALVLALMTLLASTGAAAAPAAYRDFKVTMYIPVTVVQRMARDPAWMRSSWRTIERRLHVDRVFIESYRAGVCASGAQLARVKRFFRAHHVAVAGGMAMLGPGGAGQFNTLDYALPQDRALARRMAVRTARHFNEFVLDDLYFFNTKSDADIAAKGHRSWSAYRMQTMDWVSRNLILKPAEAVNPHVRVIIKFPNFYPSFQDMGFDLVHEPQIFPEIWTGDETRYAPRTDQQLLPYESYEIFRYFENIAPGRNGGGWVDPIAMHVLDRYAEQLWDTILAKAPAINLFEYTNLLEFANPKHRALWQNRRTSFDYLKMLKACCGLPGTRGARPARLADVAAYALAQIGRIAPALGQPVGLATYRPLDSSGEDFLPEMLGMIGIPIEMYPHWPHAKTVLLTEAAGHDPHIVAEIAAHLRAGGHIIITSGLLRALQRRGFSEITDMRVTHRIVAPTRYVEGFGFGAGTMLGTSRPILFPLIHFATNEDWAVVRGLDADGGVPLLLMDHYGKGELYVLDVPEEQNDLASLPTAVLDALRGFIASELPVRLAGPAGVSLFEYDNGTFVLESYRNHPVAVRLIGRFARIETLTRGVVLDGDPRGVAAPFASTQPRAARYGYEVRIEPHSFIGFRAGS
;
A
#
# COMPACT_ATOMS: atom_id res chain seq x y z
N MET A 1 -39.20 50.88 40.56
CA MET A 1 -39.68 49.89 39.53
C MET A 1 -38.72 49.66 38.35
N HIS A 2 -37.52 50.22 38.33
CA HIS A 2 -36.55 50.03 37.22
C HIS A 2 -35.49 48.99 37.48
N THR A 3 -35.26 48.52 38.68
CA THR A 3 -34.27 47.53 39.06
C THR A 3 -34.71 46.06 38.84
N LEU A 4 -36.03 45.80 38.74
CA LEU A 4 -36.53 44.40 38.51
C LEU A 4 -36.56 43.99 37.04
N ARG A 5 -36.49 44.91 36.07
CA ARG A 5 -36.51 44.62 34.66
C ARG A 5 -35.13 44.18 34.11
N TYR A 6 -34.04 44.62 34.72
CA TYR A 6 -32.69 44.24 34.31
C TYR A 6 -32.27 42.83 34.78
N ALA A 7 -32.80 42.37 35.91
CA ALA A 7 -32.52 41.04 36.43
C ALA A 7 -33.20 39.94 35.59
N LEU A 8 -34.37 40.21 35.00
CA LEU A 8 -35.08 39.23 34.15
C LEU A 8 -34.46 39.07 32.75
N VAL A 9 -33.88 40.13 32.20
CA VAL A 9 -33.21 40.10 30.89
C VAL A 9 -31.84 39.43 31.00
N LEU A 10 -31.12 39.60 32.10
CA LEU A 10 -29.84 38.85 32.32
C LEU A 10 -30.07 37.36 32.60
N ALA A 11 -31.17 37.00 33.28
CA ALA A 11 -31.51 35.58 33.52
C ALA A 11 -31.98 34.85 32.22
N LEU A 12 -32.61 35.58 31.28
CA LEU A 12 -32.99 34.99 29.98
C LEU A 12 -31.80 34.86 29.00
N MET A 13 -30.77 35.71 29.12
CA MET A 13 -29.55 35.59 28.31
C MET A 13 -28.59 34.49 28.80
N THR A 14 -28.66 34.09 30.07
CA THR A 14 -27.84 33.01 30.62
C THR A 14 -28.42 31.61 30.39
N LEU A 15 -29.68 31.45 29.95
CA LEU A 15 -30.30 30.16 29.62
C LEU A 15 -30.18 29.77 28.13
N LEU A 16 -29.63 30.65 27.28
CA LEU A 16 -29.32 30.36 25.89
C LEU A 16 -27.84 29.94 25.68
N ALA A 17 -27.11 29.69 26.78
CA ALA A 17 -25.75 29.15 26.71
C ALA A 17 -25.79 27.64 26.55
N SER A 18 -25.56 27.24 25.29
CA SER A 18 -24.89 26.02 24.90
C SER A 18 -25.55 24.67 25.17
N THR A 19 -26.52 24.31 24.38
CA THR A 19 -26.41 23.01 23.77
C THR A 19 -25.33 23.13 22.71
N GLY A 20 -24.09 22.90 23.07
CA GLY A 20 -23.00 22.79 22.14
C GLY A 20 -23.29 21.59 21.21
N ALA A 21 -23.94 21.86 20.08
CA ALA A 21 -23.94 20.92 18.98
C ALA A 21 -22.46 20.69 18.66
N ALA A 22 -21.97 19.46 18.89
CA ALA A 22 -20.63 19.11 18.49
C ALA A 22 -20.53 19.47 16.99
N ALA A 23 -19.59 20.36 16.65
CA ALA A 23 -19.36 20.73 15.26
C ALA A 23 -19.17 19.44 14.45
N ALA A 24 -19.80 19.40 13.27
CA ALA A 24 -19.61 18.27 12.35
C ALA A 24 -18.10 18.12 12.07
N PRO A 25 -17.61 16.88 11.94
CA PRO A 25 -16.21 16.65 11.57
C PRO A 25 -15.89 17.40 10.28
N ALA A 26 -14.73 18.08 10.23
CA ALA A 26 -14.29 18.75 9.02
C ALA A 26 -13.97 17.71 7.93
N ALA A 27 -14.37 18.00 6.68
CA ALA A 27 -13.94 17.22 5.54
C ALA A 27 -12.41 17.33 5.36
N TYR A 28 -11.78 16.24 4.91
CA TYR A 28 -10.38 16.25 4.56
C TYR A 28 -10.17 16.98 3.23
N ARG A 29 -9.05 17.70 3.08
CA ARG A 29 -8.83 18.56 1.90
C ARG A 29 -8.31 17.82 0.69
N ASP A 30 -7.52 16.77 0.92
CA ASP A 30 -6.72 16.10 -0.12
C ASP A 30 -7.29 14.74 -0.52
N PHE A 31 -8.18 14.18 0.27
CA PHE A 31 -8.80 12.89 0.03
C PHE A 31 -10.23 12.83 0.57
N LYS A 32 -11.00 11.88 0.06
CA LYS A 32 -12.35 11.59 0.51
C LYS A 32 -12.39 10.33 1.36
N VAL A 33 -13.33 10.28 2.30
CA VAL A 33 -13.60 9.08 3.10
C VAL A 33 -14.87 8.42 2.60
N THR A 34 -14.78 7.15 2.26
CA THR A 34 -15.91 6.33 1.85
C THR A 34 -16.09 5.15 2.80
N MET A 35 -17.24 4.50 2.75
CA MET A 35 -17.54 3.38 3.64
C MET A 35 -18.38 2.34 2.92
N TYR A 36 -18.10 1.07 3.16
CA TYR A 36 -18.87 -0.04 2.61
C TYR A 36 -19.94 -0.51 3.60
N ILE A 37 -21.14 -0.76 3.09
CA ILE A 37 -22.29 -1.26 3.87
C ILE A 37 -22.72 -2.60 3.30
N PRO A 38 -22.35 -3.73 3.93
CA PRO A 38 -22.72 -5.06 3.47
C PRO A 38 -24.23 -5.27 3.38
N VAL A 39 -24.66 -6.16 2.49
CA VAL A 39 -26.09 -6.40 2.20
C VAL A 39 -26.91 -6.77 3.43
N THR A 40 -26.33 -7.53 4.36
CA THR A 40 -26.99 -7.90 5.63
C THR A 40 -27.22 -6.68 6.53
N VAL A 41 -26.29 -5.75 6.53
CA VAL A 41 -26.39 -4.45 7.23
C VAL A 41 -27.44 -3.56 6.55
N VAL A 42 -27.48 -3.52 5.22
CA VAL A 42 -28.54 -2.83 4.45
C VAL A 42 -29.92 -3.35 4.83
N GLN A 43 -30.09 -4.69 4.92
CA GLN A 43 -31.34 -5.31 5.36
C GLN A 43 -31.70 -4.94 6.80
N ARG A 44 -30.71 -4.94 7.72
CA ARG A 44 -30.90 -4.51 9.10
C ARG A 44 -31.32 -3.06 9.20
N MET A 45 -30.63 -2.14 8.52
CA MET A 45 -30.96 -0.72 8.49
C MET A 45 -32.40 -0.47 7.99
N ALA A 46 -32.80 -1.20 6.96
CA ALA A 46 -34.14 -1.06 6.42
C ALA A 46 -35.23 -1.62 7.33
N ARG A 47 -34.97 -2.68 8.10
CA ARG A 47 -35.90 -3.28 9.06
C ARG A 47 -35.98 -2.50 10.37
N ASP A 48 -34.86 -1.90 10.81
CA ASP A 48 -34.72 -1.16 12.05
C ASP A 48 -34.22 0.26 11.82
N PRO A 49 -35.11 1.21 11.49
CA PRO A 49 -34.76 2.60 11.30
C PRO A 49 -34.22 3.30 12.57
N ALA A 50 -34.55 2.81 13.75
CA ALA A 50 -34.03 3.35 15.00
C ALA A 50 -32.54 3.00 15.16
N TRP A 51 -32.19 1.75 14.91
CA TRP A 51 -30.81 1.29 14.88
C TRP A 51 -30.01 2.02 13.79
N MET A 52 -30.57 2.17 12.57
CA MET A 52 -29.91 2.91 11.49
C MET A 52 -29.54 4.33 11.91
N ARG A 53 -30.48 5.06 12.53
CA ARG A 53 -30.22 6.44 13.02
C ARG A 53 -29.21 6.48 14.17
N SER A 54 -29.30 5.55 15.12
CA SER A 54 -28.40 5.55 16.28
C SER A 54 -26.99 5.12 15.93
N SER A 55 -26.83 4.11 15.08
CA SER A 55 -25.52 3.66 14.61
C SER A 55 -24.83 4.68 13.72
N TRP A 56 -25.57 5.29 12.78
CA TRP A 56 -25.02 6.37 11.95
C TRP A 56 -24.59 7.57 12.78
N ARG A 57 -25.43 8.03 13.73
CA ARG A 57 -25.07 9.11 14.65
C ARG A 57 -23.79 8.83 15.44
N THR A 58 -23.50 7.57 15.72
CA THR A 58 -22.25 7.18 16.38
C THR A 58 -21.04 7.41 15.49
N ILE A 59 -21.16 7.15 14.19
CA ILE A 59 -20.08 7.34 13.20
C ILE A 59 -19.94 8.82 12.83
N GLU A 60 -21.04 9.46 12.36
CA GLU A 60 -21.03 10.83 11.81
C GLU A 60 -20.54 11.90 12.80
N ARG A 61 -20.63 11.65 14.10
CA ARG A 61 -20.12 12.56 15.13
C ARG A 61 -18.60 12.70 15.14
N ARG A 62 -17.87 11.76 14.57
CA ARG A 62 -16.41 11.64 14.68
C ARG A 62 -15.71 11.57 13.35
N LEU A 63 -16.30 10.87 12.41
CA LEU A 63 -15.75 10.60 11.10
C LEU A 63 -16.60 11.30 10.04
N HIS A 64 -15.99 12.19 9.28
CA HIS A 64 -16.62 12.72 8.08
C HIS A 64 -16.62 11.61 7.01
N VAL A 65 -17.78 11.35 6.42
CA VAL A 65 -17.94 10.35 5.36
C VAL A 65 -18.55 11.03 4.15
N ASP A 66 -17.83 11.03 3.05
CA ASP A 66 -18.25 11.67 1.80
C ASP A 66 -19.21 10.78 0.99
N ARG A 67 -19.01 9.44 1.02
CA ARG A 67 -19.78 8.48 0.23
C ARG A 67 -19.95 7.16 0.98
N VAL A 68 -21.06 6.48 0.72
CA VAL A 68 -21.27 5.09 1.11
C VAL A 68 -21.51 4.22 -0.12
N PHE A 69 -20.88 3.04 -0.14
CA PHE A 69 -21.19 1.95 -1.05
C PHE A 69 -22.23 1.03 -0.40
N ILE A 70 -23.43 0.97 -0.94
CA ILE A 70 -24.56 0.20 -0.41
C ILE A 70 -24.65 -1.11 -1.18
N GLU A 71 -24.31 -2.21 -0.52
CA GLU A 71 -24.27 -3.51 -1.17
C GLU A 71 -25.67 -4.03 -1.49
N SER A 72 -25.86 -4.47 -2.72
CA SER A 72 -27.12 -5.01 -3.24
C SER A 72 -27.20 -6.53 -3.17
N TYR A 73 -26.05 -7.21 -3.25
CA TYR A 73 -25.93 -8.65 -3.33
C TYR A 73 -24.60 -9.16 -2.74
N ARG A 74 -24.65 -10.27 -2.00
CA ARG A 74 -23.50 -11.08 -1.56
C ARG A 74 -23.96 -12.50 -1.25
N ALA A 75 -23.32 -13.53 -1.80
CA ALA A 75 -23.48 -14.93 -1.44
C ALA A 75 -24.96 -15.41 -1.35
N GLY A 76 -25.77 -15.09 -2.38
CA GLY A 76 -27.19 -15.45 -2.40
C GLY A 76 -28.13 -14.48 -1.66
N VAL A 77 -27.60 -13.61 -0.82
CA VAL A 77 -28.39 -12.60 -0.09
C VAL A 77 -28.59 -11.36 -0.95
N CYS A 78 -29.85 -10.92 -1.10
CA CYS A 78 -30.21 -9.72 -1.85
C CYS A 78 -30.96 -8.72 -0.99
N ALA A 79 -30.62 -7.44 -1.09
CA ALA A 79 -31.48 -6.37 -0.57
C ALA A 79 -32.62 -6.08 -1.55
N SER A 80 -33.86 -5.92 -1.09
CA SER A 80 -34.98 -5.56 -1.95
C SER A 80 -34.87 -4.11 -2.45
N GLY A 81 -35.51 -3.77 -3.56
CA GLY A 81 -35.55 -2.40 -4.07
C GLY A 81 -36.06 -1.39 -3.04
N ALA A 82 -37.05 -1.77 -2.23
CA ALA A 82 -37.59 -0.94 -1.15
C ALA A 82 -36.55 -0.73 -0.03
N GLN A 83 -35.78 -1.76 0.32
CA GLN A 83 -34.70 -1.66 1.30
C GLN A 83 -33.59 -0.73 0.80
N LEU A 84 -33.11 -0.92 -0.44
CA LEU A 84 -32.12 -0.04 -1.07
C LEU A 84 -32.62 1.41 -1.12
N ALA A 85 -33.85 1.65 -1.56
CA ALA A 85 -34.43 2.98 -1.63
C ALA A 85 -34.51 3.68 -0.26
N ARG A 86 -34.84 2.94 0.80
CA ARG A 86 -34.90 3.46 2.19
C ARG A 86 -33.52 3.90 2.66
N VAL A 87 -32.51 3.04 2.53
CA VAL A 87 -31.14 3.32 2.97
C VAL A 87 -30.51 4.45 2.16
N LYS A 88 -30.73 4.48 0.84
CA LYS A 88 -30.30 5.59 -0.03
C LYS A 88 -30.89 6.94 0.39
N ARG A 89 -32.20 6.99 0.66
CA ARG A 89 -32.85 8.23 1.12
C ARG A 89 -32.29 8.71 2.45
N PHE A 90 -32.00 7.79 3.37
CA PHE A 90 -31.41 8.12 4.66
C PHE A 90 -30.04 8.81 4.49
N PHE A 91 -29.09 8.20 3.78
CA PHE A 91 -27.77 8.79 3.59
C PHE A 91 -27.78 10.10 2.80
N ARG A 92 -28.63 10.20 1.77
CA ARG A 92 -28.81 11.46 1.03
C ARG A 92 -29.35 12.59 1.92
N ALA A 93 -30.25 12.27 2.84
CA ALA A 93 -30.77 13.25 3.82
C ALA A 93 -29.68 13.69 4.84
N HIS A 94 -28.61 12.91 5.00
CA HIS A 94 -27.41 13.26 5.78
C HIS A 94 -26.28 13.84 4.91
N HIS A 95 -26.57 14.25 3.66
CA HIS A 95 -25.61 14.82 2.70
C HIS A 95 -24.44 13.89 2.34
N VAL A 96 -24.63 12.57 2.46
CA VAL A 96 -23.65 11.55 2.08
C VAL A 96 -23.98 11.05 0.66
N ALA A 97 -23.00 11.07 -0.23
CA ALA A 97 -23.14 10.49 -1.57
C ALA A 97 -23.38 8.98 -1.48
N VAL A 98 -24.11 8.42 -2.44
CA VAL A 98 -24.47 6.99 -2.43
C VAL A 98 -24.08 6.33 -3.74
N ALA A 99 -23.37 5.22 -3.65
CA ALA A 99 -23.07 4.29 -4.73
C ALA A 99 -23.54 2.87 -4.34
N GLY A 100 -23.58 1.96 -5.30
CA GLY A 100 -23.89 0.56 -5.08
C GLY A 100 -22.64 -0.27 -4.78
N GLY A 101 -22.83 -1.45 -4.24
CA GLY A 101 -21.81 -2.48 -4.09
C GLY A 101 -22.36 -3.86 -4.45
N MET A 102 -21.49 -4.76 -4.85
CA MET A 102 -21.85 -6.13 -5.21
C MET A 102 -20.66 -7.06 -5.03
N ALA A 103 -20.84 -8.16 -4.26
CA ALA A 103 -19.86 -9.23 -4.16
C ALA A 103 -20.36 -10.47 -4.91
N MET A 104 -19.59 -10.93 -5.90
CA MET A 104 -19.97 -11.98 -6.83
C MET A 104 -19.69 -13.38 -6.29
N LEU A 105 -20.22 -13.67 -5.11
CA LEU A 105 -20.17 -14.98 -4.47
C LEU A 105 -21.43 -15.79 -4.72
N GLY A 106 -21.29 -17.09 -4.88
CA GLY A 106 -22.40 -18.03 -4.98
C GLY A 106 -23.04 -18.35 -3.63
N PRO A 107 -24.29 -18.84 -3.59
CA PRO A 107 -24.98 -19.21 -2.35
C PRO A 107 -24.48 -20.54 -1.73
N GLY A 108 -23.39 -21.10 -2.20
CA GLY A 108 -22.81 -22.38 -1.79
C GLY A 108 -21.80 -22.85 -2.81
N GLY A 109 -21.01 -21.93 -3.34
CA GLY A 109 -20.03 -22.20 -4.38
C GLY A 109 -18.96 -23.20 -3.95
N ALA A 110 -18.37 -23.86 -4.93
CA ALA A 110 -17.18 -24.69 -4.73
C ALA A 110 -15.96 -23.79 -4.56
N GLY A 111 -15.01 -24.22 -3.72
CA GLY A 111 -13.77 -23.50 -3.48
C GLY A 111 -13.76 -22.65 -2.21
N GLN A 112 -12.60 -22.13 -1.90
CA GLN A 112 -12.31 -21.46 -0.62
C GLN A 112 -13.16 -20.21 -0.39
N PHE A 113 -13.52 -19.49 -1.44
CA PHE A 113 -14.26 -18.22 -1.35
C PHE A 113 -15.70 -18.31 -1.88
N ASN A 114 -16.22 -19.49 -2.20
CA ASN A 114 -17.55 -19.66 -2.81
C ASN A 114 -17.76 -18.79 -4.08
N THR A 115 -16.75 -18.66 -4.92
CA THR A 115 -16.84 -17.92 -6.17
C THR A 115 -17.82 -18.57 -7.14
N LEU A 116 -18.33 -17.81 -8.08
CA LEU A 116 -19.18 -18.35 -9.15
C LEU A 116 -18.35 -19.21 -10.12
N ASP A 117 -18.96 -20.28 -10.61
CA ASP A 117 -18.41 -21.10 -11.69
C ASP A 117 -18.94 -20.57 -13.04
N TYR A 118 -18.14 -19.79 -13.72
CA TYR A 118 -18.55 -19.19 -14.99
C TYR A 118 -18.59 -20.16 -16.19
N ALA A 119 -18.18 -21.42 -16.01
CA ALA A 119 -18.49 -22.49 -16.99
C ALA A 119 -19.97 -22.89 -16.94
N LEU A 120 -20.65 -22.66 -15.80
CA LEU A 120 -22.05 -23.07 -15.58
C LEU A 120 -23.04 -21.97 -16.03
N PRO A 121 -24.09 -22.33 -16.84
CA PRO A 121 -25.09 -21.36 -17.29
C PRO A 121 -25.86 -20.65 -16.18
N GLN A 122 -26.15 -21.35 -15.07
CA GLN A 122 -26.88 -20.76 -13.93
C GLN A 122 -26.09 -19.65 -13.24
N ASP A 123 -24.75 -19.81 -13.12
CA ASP A 123 -23.88 -18.84 -12.46
C ASP A 123 -23.67 -17.60 -13.37
N ARG A 124 -23.52 -17.81 -14.68
CA ARG A 124 -23.56 -16.71 -15.66
C ARG A 124 -24.87 -15.93 -15.58
N ALA A 125 -26.01 -16.65 -15.51
CA ALA A 125 -27.33 -16.02 -15.40
C ALA A 125 -27.47 -15.24 -14.08
N LEU A 126 -26.89 -15.75 -12.98
CA LEU A 126 -26.87 -15.07 -11.69
C LEU A 126 -26.04 -13.77 -11.78
N ALA A 127 -24.81 -13.83 -12.29
CA ALA A 127 -23.94 -12.67 -12.48
C ALA A 127 -24.66 -11.57 -13.26
N ARG A 128 -25.21 -11.90 -14.42
CA ARG A 128 -25.96 -10.96 -15.26
C ARG A 128 -27.17 -10.37 -14.53
N ARG A 129 -27.97 -11.19 -13.84
CA ARG A 129 -29.14 -10.70 -13.09
C ARG A 129 -28.74 -9.71 -12.00
N MET A 130 -27.64 -9.97 -11.29
CA MET A 130 -27.18 -9.09 -10.20
C MET A 130 -26.62 -7.78 -10.73
N ALA A 131 -25.86 -7.80 -11.82
CA ALA A 131 -25.39 -6.58 -12.49
C ALA A 131 -26.57 -5.69 -12.95
N VAL A 132 -27.53 -6.26 -13.68
CA VAL A 132 -28.75 -5.56 -14.12
C VAL A 132 -29.54 -4.98 -12.95
N ARG A 133 -29.70 -5.79 -11.88
CA ARG A 133 -30.42 -5.37 -10.68
C ARG A 133 -29.72 -4.18 -10.00
N THR A 134 -28.41 -4.23 -9.85
CA THR A 134 -27.64 -3.18 -9.18
C THR A 134 -27.66 -1.89 -10.02
N ALA A 135 -27.47 -1.99 -11.34
CA ALA A 135 -27.51 -0.87 -12.26
C ALA A 135 -28.88 -0.14 -12.30
N ARG A 136 -30.00 -0.86 -12.09
CA ARG A 136 -31.34 -0.23 -11.97
C ARG A 136 -31.49 0.64 -10.72
N HIS A 137 -30.69 0.42 -9.70
CA HIS A 137 -30.78 1.14 -8.43
C HIS A 137 -29.71 2.19 -8.24
N PHE A 138 -28.57 2.09 -8.95
CA PHE A 138 -27.42 2.96 -8.77
C PHE A 138 -26.82 3.39 -10.11
N ASN A 139 -26.41 4.66 -10.19
CA ASN A 139 -25.65 5.18 -11.34
C ASN A 139 -24.15 4.88 -11.23
N GLU A 140 -23.71 4.36 -10.10
CA GLU A 140 -22.34 3.93 -9.85
C GLU A 140 -22.37 2.75 -8.86
N PHE A 141 -21.59 1.72 -9.14
CA PHE A 141 -21.39 0.63 -8.17
C PHE A 141 -20.03 -0.03 -8.31
N VAL A 142 -19.53 -0.56 -7.19
CA VAL A 142 -18.27 -1.29 -7.14
C VAL A 142 -18.51 -2.80 -7.10
N LEU A 143 -17.70 -3.52 -7.87
CA LEU A 143 -17.50 -4.95 -7.73
C LEU A 143 -16.45 -5.15 -6.65
N ASP A 144 -16.83 -5.78 -5.55
CA ASP A 144 -15.92 -6.16 -4.48
C ASP A 144 -14.86 -7.15 -5.01
N ASP A 145 -13.67 -7.20 -4.43
CA ASP A 145 -12.52 -8.01 -4.85
C ASP A 145 -12.76 -9.52 -4.92
N LEU A 146 -13.91 -9.97 -4.46
CA LEU A 146 -14.39 -11.34 -4.68
C LEU A 146 -14.95 -11.56 -6.11
N TYR A 147 -14.64 -10.63 -7.03
CA TYR A 147 -14.96 -10.70 -8.43
C TYR A 147 -13.83 -11.40 -9.22
N PHE A 148 -13.65 -12.66 -8.92
CA PHE A 148 -12.73 -13.59 -9.59
C PHE A 148 -13.31 -15.01 -9.54
N PHE A 149 -12.62 -15.99 -10.10
CA PHE A 149 -13.00 -17.38 -9.88
C PHE A 149 -11.78 -18.32 -9.79
N ASN A 150 -11.92 -19.31 -8.93
CA ASN A 150 -10.89 -20.32 -8.68
C ASN A 150 -11.44 -21.76 -8.75
N THR A 151 -12.64 -21.92 -9.31
CA THR A 151 -13.26 -23.22 -9.50
C THR A 151 -12.47 -24.10 -10.48
N LYS A 152 -12.60 -25.38 -10.34
CA LYS A 152 -12.03 -26.43 -11.21
C LYS A 152 -13.05 -27.57 -11.36
N SER A 153 -14.31 -27.22 -11.68
CA SER A 153 -15.35 -28.20 -11.97
C SER A 153 -15.08 -28.99 -13.25
N ASP A 154 -15.80 -30.06 -13.49
CA ASP A 154 -15.72 -30.77 -14.77
C ASP A 154 -16.05 -29.87 -15.96
N ALA A 155 -16.96 -28.92 -15.76
CA ALA A 155 -17.30 -27.91 -16.75
C ALA A 155 -16.12 -26.96 -17.03
N ASP A 156 -15.41 -26.51 -15.99
CA ASP A 156 -14.19 -25.69 -16.14
C ASP A 156 -13.09 -26.46 -16.83
N ILE A 157 -12.85 -27.72 -16.44
CA ILE A 157 -11.83 -28.59 -17.04
C ILE A 157 -12.12 -28.76 -18.55
N ALA A 158 -13.35 -29.03 -18.90
CA ALA A 158 -13.78 -29.15 -20.30
C ALA A 158 -13.63 -27.83 -21.06
N ALA A 159 -14.09 -26.71 -20.47
CA ALA A 159 -14.01 -25.39 -21.09
C ALA A 159 -12.57 -24.87 -21.22
N LYS A 160 -11.69 -25.18 -20.26
CA LYS A 160 -10.29 -24.82 -20.28
C LYS A 160 -9.55 -25.46 -21.46
N GLY A 161 -9.80 -26.74 -21.74
CA GLY A 161 -9.06 -27.49 -22.76
C GLY A 161 -7.56 -27.52 -22.47
N HIS A 162 -6.75 -27.22 -23.48
CA HIS A 162 -5.28 -27.22 -23.36
C HIS A 162 -4.64 -25.93 -22.82
N ARG A 163 -5.44 -24.88 -22.54
CA ARG A 163 -4.93 -23.63 -21.97
C ARG A 163 -4.37 -23.84 -20.56
N SER A 164 -3.47 -22.95 -20.10
CA SER A 164 -3.15 -22.86 -18.68
C SER A 164 -4.38 -22.41 -17.88
N TRP A 165 -4.38 -22.61 -16.57
CA TRP A 165 -5.46 -22.12 -15.72
C TRP A 165 -5.54 -20.59 -15.73
N SER A 166 -4.39 -19.91 -15.68
CA SER A 166 -4.33 -18.45 -15.75
C SER A 166 -4.92 -17.92 -17.05
N ALA A 167 -4.49 -18.43 -18.21
CA ALA A 167 -5.01 -18.03 -19.51
C ALA A 167 -6.53 -18.27 -19.63
N TYR A 168 -7.01 -19.42 -19.14
CA TYR A 168 -8.44 -19.72 -19.13
C TYR A 168 -9.23 -18.74 -18.26
N ARG A 169 -8.73 -18.46 -17.05
CA ARG A 169 -9.41 -17.58 -16.08
C ARG A 169 -9.43 -16.15 -16.55
N MET A 170 -8.30 -15.60 -17.00
CA MET A 170 -8.24 -14.22 -17.54
C MET A 170 -9.19 -14.04 -18.73
N GLN A 171 -9.14 -14.92 -19.72
CA GLN A 171 -10.07 -14.86 -20.89
C GLN A 171 -11.53 -14.98 -20.47
N THR A 172 -11.82 -15.81 -19.47
CA THR A 172 -13.18 -15.96 -18.96
C THR A 172 -13.63 -14.69 -18.26
N MET A 173 -12.77 -14.09 -17.41
CA MET A 173 -13.13 -12.87 -16.66
C MET A 173 -13.25 -11.65 -17.58
N ASP A 174 -12.40 -11.47 -18.59
CA ASP A 174 -12.61 -10.42 -19.61
C ASP A 174 -13.98 -10.59 -20.32
N TRP A 175 -14.31 -11.83 -20.73
CA TRP A 175 -15.60 -12.12 -21.33
C TRP A 175 -16.77 -11.86 -20.38
N VAL A 176 -16.68 -12.26 -19.11
CA VAL A 176 -17.68 -12.05 -18.05
C VAL A 176 -17.88 -10.55 -17.83
N SER A 177 -16.79 -9.82 -17.66
CA SER A 177 -16.80 -8.37 -17.46
C SER A 177 -17.55 -7.64 -18.56
N ARG A 178 -17.23 -7.93 -19.81
CA ARG A 178 -17.91 -7.31 -20.97
C ARG A 178 -19.36 -7.75 -21.13
N ASN A 179 -19.65 -9.06 -21.03
CA ASN A 179 -20.93 -9.61 -21.51
C ASN A 179 -21.95 -9.89 -20.39
N LEU A 180 -21.49 -10.10 -19.15
CA LEU A 180 -22.37 -10.38 -18.02
C LEU A 180 -22.52 -9.16 -17.08
N ILE A 181 -21.54 -8.26 -17.05
CA ILE A 181 -21.55 -7.11 -16.15
C ILE A 181 -21.79 -5.81 -16.92
N LEU A 182 -20.83 -5.33 -17.72
CA LEU A 182 -20.86 -3.99 -18.33
C LEU A 182 -22.05 -3.83 -19.30
N LYS A 183 -22.09 -4.58 -20.40
CA LYS A 183 -23.18 -4.47 -21.39
C LYS A 183 -24.58 -4.62 -20.79
N PRO A 184 -24.87 -5.61 -19.91
CA PRO A 184 -26.19 -5.72 -19.29
C PRO A 184 -26.52 -4.58 -18.32
N ALA A 185 -25.52 -4.04 -17.61
CA ALA A 185 -25.71 -2.89 -16.73
C ALA A 185 -26.04 -1.62 -17.54
N GLU A 186 -25.27 -1.34 -18.58
CA GLU A 186 -25.46 -0.22 -19.50
C GLU A 186 -26.80 -0.29 -20.25
N ALA A 187 -27.23 -1.47 -20.65
CA ALA A 187 -28.51 -1.68 -21.33
C ALA A 187 -29.73 -1.24 -20.49
N VAL A 188 -29.64 -1.26 -19.17
CA VAL A 188 -30.72 -0.84 -18.25
C VAL A 188 -30.49 0.52 -17.61
N ASN A 189 -29.27 1.01 -17.63
CA ASN A 189 -28.84 2.32 -17.13
C ASN A 189 -27.67 2.84 -17.96
N PRO A 190 -27.89 3.58 -19.05
CA PRO A 190 -26.83 4.07 -19.93
C PRO A 190 -25.81 5.00 -19.27
N HIS A 191 -26.10 5.51 -18.07
CA HIS A 191 -25.22 6.38 -17.29
C HIS A 191 -24.50 5.66 -16.15
N VAL A 192 -24.58 4.32 -16.08
CA VAL A 192 -23.96 3.57 -15.01
C VAL A 192 -22.44 3.55 -15.15
N ARG A 193 -21.76 3.79 -14.04
CA ARG A 193 -20.33 3.58 -13.90
C ARG A 193 -20.10 2.33 -13.04
N VAL A 194 -19.43 1.35 -13.59
CA VAL A 194 -19.04 0.13 -12.86
C VAL A 194 -17.58 0.24 -12.50
N ILE A 195 -17.30 0.09 -11.22
CA ILE A 195 -15.97 0.14 -10.65
C ILE A 195 -15.52 -1.31 -10.37
N ILE A 196 -14.31 -1.67 -10.76
CA ILE A 196 -13.70 -2.92 -10.33
C ILE A 196 -12.74 -2.64 -9.16
N LYS A 197 -12.80 -3.46 -8.10
CA LYS A 197 -11.80 -3.47 -7.04
C LYS A 197 -10.86 -4.65 -7.26
N PHE A 198 -9.57 -4.36 -7.40
CA PHE A 198 -8.52 -5.37 -7.31
C PHE A 198 -8.19 -5.62 -5.82
N PRO A 199 -7.87 -6.86 -5.43
CA PRO A 199 -7.50 -7.18 -4.07
C PRO A 199 -6.13 -6.58 -3.70
N ASN A 200 -5.78 -6.68 -2.41
CA ASN A 200 -4.40 -6.53 -1.97
C ASN A 200 -3.50 -7.51 -2.73
N PHE A 201 -2.20 -7.26 -2.69
CA PHE A 201 -1.25 -7.97 -3.54
C PHE A 201 -1.29 -9.49 -3.31
N TYR A 202 -1.52 -10.25 -4.39
CA TYR A 202 -1.32 -11.68 -4.44
C TYR A 202 -0.15 -12.01 -5.38
N PRO A 203 0.59 -13.09 -5.13
CA PRO A 203 1.74 -13.47 -5.96
C PRO A 203 1.38 -13.60 -7.45
N SER A 204 0.11 -13.83 -7.76
CA SER A 204 -0.33 -14.05 -9.13
C SER A 204 -1.79 -13.64 -9.33
N PHE A 205 -2.03 -12.41 -9.75
CA PHE A 205 -3.37 -11.93 -10.12
C PHE A 205 -4.00 -12.78 -11.24
N GLN A 206 -3.20 -13.15 -12.26
CA GLN A 206 -3.66 -13.92 -13.40
C GLN A 206 -4.16 -15.31 -13.02
N ASP A 207 -3.62 -15.94 -11.97
CA ASP A 207 -4.06 -17.25 -11.51
C ASP A 207 -5.46 -17.23 -10.87
N MET A 208 -5.92 -16.07 -10.48
CA MET A 208 -7.28 -15.83 -9.99
C MET A 208 -8.21 -15.31 -11.09
N GLY A 209 -7.66 -14.91 -12.22
CA GLY A 209 -8.41 -14.39 -13.37
C GLY A 209 -8.50 -12.88 -13.42
N PHE A 210 -7.77 -12.15 -12.57
CA PHE A 210 -7.62 -10.71 -12.74
C PHE A 210 -6.72 -10.44 -13.95
N ASP A 211 -7.31 -9.90 -15.00
CA ASP A 211 -6.63 -9.56 -16.25
C ASP A 211 -6.17 -8.09 -16.18
N LEU A 212 -4.94 -7.87 -15.75
CA LEU A 212 -4.39 -6.53 -15.58
C LEU A 212 -4.16 -5.80 -16.92
N VAL A 213 -4.15 -6.54 -18.04
CA VAL A 213 -4.03 -5.95 -19.38
C VAL A 213 -5.37 -5.37 -19.85
N HIS A 214 -6.48 -6.07 -19.66
CA HIS A 214 -7.77 -5.70 -20.25
C HIS A 214 -8.73 -5.07 -19.24
N GLU A 215 -8.85 -5.59 -18.02
CA GLU A 215 -9.85 -5.09 -17.07
C GLU A 215 -9.66 -3.61 -16.70
N PRO A 216 -8.45 -3.10 -16.41
CA PRO A 216 -8.26 -1.67 -16.17
C PRO A 216 -8.62 -0.78 -17.37
N GLN A 217 -8.69 -1.35 -18.59
CA GLN A 217 -9.05 -0.60 -19.80
C GLN A 217 -10.56 -0.53 -20.05
N ILE A 218 -11.29 -1.57 -19.64
CA ILE A 218 -12.74 -1.66 -19.91
C ILE A 218 -13.60 -1.08 -18.79
N PHE A 219 -13.09 -1.04 -17.55
CA PHE A 219 -13.77 -0.38 -16.44
C PHE A 219 -13.40 1.11 -16.39
N PRO A 220 -14.38 2.01 -16.19
CA PRO A 220 -14.11 3.46 -16.16
C PRO A 220 -13.32 3.91 -14.93
N GLU A 221 -13.32 3.12 -13.88
CA GLU A 221 -12.62 3.39 -12.63
C GLU A 221 -12.23 2.06 -11.96
N ILE A 222 -11.04 2.03 -11.38
CA ILE A 222 -10.55 0.91 -10.57
C ILE A 222 -10.39 1.36 -9.12
N TRP A 223 -10.39 0.42 -8.19
CA TRP A 223 -10.03 0.61 -6.79
C TRP A 223 -9.07 -0.48 -6.37
N THR A 224 -8.25 -0.19 -5.37
CA THR A 224 -7.19 -1.10 -4.91
C THR A 224 -7.43 -1.52 -3.47
N GLY A 225 -7.25 -2.81 -3.18
CA GLY A 225 -7.18 -3.33 -1.83
C GLY A 225 -5.83 -2.98 -1.22
N ASP A 226 -5.85 -2.27 -0.09
CA ASP A 226 -4.66 -1.83 0.65
C ASP A 226 -4.63 -2.47 2.06
N GLU A 227 -5.31 -3.62 2.20
CA GLU A 227 -5.52 -4.29 3.49
C GLU A 227 -4.28 -5.07 3.92
N THR A 228 -3.27 -4.42 4.50
CA THR A 228 -2.09 -5.11 5.06
C THR A 228 -2.35 -5.73 6.43
N ARG A 229 -3.36 -5.26 7.15
CA ARG A 229 -3.80 -5.82 8.42
C ARG A 229 -2.66 -6.00 9.45
N TYR A 230 -2.68 -7.07 10.21
CA TYR A 230 -1.65 -7.41 11.19
C TYR A 230 -1.01 -8.76 10.84
N ALA A 231 0.09 -8.74 10.13
CA ALA A 231 0.75 -9.91 9.56
C ALA A 231 0.90 -11.12 10.52
N PRO A 232 1.27 -10.96 11.81
CA PRO A 232 1.36 -12.12 12.73
C PRO A 232 0.02 -12.81 13.02
N ARG A 233 -1.10 -12.27 12.54
CA ARG A 233 -2.46 -12.77 12.81
C ARG A 233 -3.30 -12.97 11.55
N THR A 234 -2.69 -12.84 10.38
CA THR A 234 -3.36 -13.06 9.09
C THR A 234 -2.56 -14.07 8.28
N ASP A 235 -3.23 -14.78 7.39
CA ASP A 235 -2.58 -15.74 6.50
C ASP A 235 -1.79 -15.05 5.39
N GLN A 236 -2.10 -13.79 5.08
CA GLN A 236 -1.47 -13.03 4.00
C GLN A 236 -0.06 -12.56 4.35
N GLN A 237 0.19 -12.21 5.60
CA GLN A 237 1.50 -11.80 6.12
C GLN A 237 2.14 -10.60 5.39
N LEU A 238 1.33 -9.70 4.85
CA LEU A 238 1.79 -8.51 4.13
C LEU A 238 2.49 -7.52 5.08
N LEU A 239 3.53 -6.89 4.58
CA LEU A 239 4.25 -5.86 5.32
C LEU A 239 3.50 -4.50 5.23
N PRO A 240 3.73 -3.57 6.18
CA PRO A 240 3.05 -2.27 6.17
C PRO A 240 3.15 -1.49 4.86
N TYR A 241 4.35 -1.44 4.28
CA TYR A 241 4.63 -0.68 3.07
C TYR A 241 3.79 -1.11 1.86
N GLU A 242 3.26 -2.33 1.86
CA GLU A 242 2.40 -2.85 0.80
C GLU A 242 1.17 -1.97 0.56
N SER A 243 0.56 -1.37 1.60
CA SER A 243 -0.59 -0.45 1.42
C SER A 243 -0.25 0.75 0.52
N TYR A 244 1.00 1.23 0.57
CA TYR A 244 1.48 2.28 -0.32
C TYR A 244 1.79 1.74 -1.72
N GLU A 245 2.56 0.65 -1.79
CA GLU A 245 3.12 0.12 -3.02
C GLU A 245 2.06 -0.37 -3.99
N ILE A 246 1.10 -1.18 -3.51
CA ILE A 246 0.04 -1.74 -4.35
C ILE A 246 -0.83 -0.64 -4.94
N PHE A 247 -1.16 0.41 -4.14
CA PHE A 247 -1.90 1.55 -4.67
C PHE A 247 -1.12 2.24 -5.79
N ARG A 248 0.20 2.46 -5.61
CA ARG A 248 1.06 3.09 -6.62
C ARG A 248 1.15 2.27 -7.90
N TYR A 249 1.27 0.96 -7.79
CA TYR A 249 1.29 0.10 -8.97
C TYR A 249 0.00 0.20 -9.78
N PHE A 250 -1.16 0.13 -9.13
CA PHE A 250 -2.44 0.27 -9.82
C PHE A 250 -2.71 1.70 -10.33
N GLU A 251 -2.20 2.73 -9.67
CA GLU A 251 -2.23 4.10 -10.20
C GLU A 251 -1.42 4.18 -11.51
N ASN A 252 -0.27 3.51 -11.57
CA ASN A 252 0.56 3.48 -12.78
C ASN A 252 0.01 2.55 -13.88
N ILE A 253 -0.82 1.56 -13.53
CA ILE A 253 -1.59 0.75 -14.51
C ILE A 253 -2.71 1.59 -15.14
N ALA A 254 -3.41 2.39 -14.37
CA ALA A 254 -4.56 3.19 -14.81
C ALA A 254 -4.48 4.64 -14.30
N PRO A 255 -3.54 5.46 -14.81
CA PRO A 255 -3.26 6.80 -14.29
C PRO A 255 -4.52 7.69 -14.22
N GLY A 256 -4.78 8.27 -13.05
CA GLY A 256 -5.94 9.12 -12.77
C GLY A 256 -7.29 8.39 -12.75
N ARG A 257 -7.30 7.05 -12.81
CA ARG A 257 -8.51 6.23 -12.75
C ARG A 257 -8.55 5.27 -11.55
N ASN A 258 -7.51 5.27 -10.70
CA ASN A 258 -7.56 4.59 -9.41
C ASN A 258 -8.32 5.48 -8.40
N GLY A 259 -9.59 5.16 -8.18
CA GLY A 259 -10.52 5.98 -7.40
C GLY A 259 -10.27 5.97 -5.90
N GLY A 260 -9.49 5.02 -5.38
CA GLY A 260 -9.15 4.97 -3.97
C GLY A 260 -8.60 3.64 -3.47
N GLY A 261 -8.08 3.69 -2.26
CA GLY A 261 -7.61 2.54 -1.51
C GLY A 261 -8.70 1.99 -0.58
N TRP A 262 -8.67 0.69 -0.35
CA TRP A 262 -9.64 -0.04 0.46
C TRP A 262 -8.96 -0.67 1.65
N VAL A 263 -9.42 -0.35 2.85
CA VAL A 263 -8.81 -0.80 4.10
C VAL A 263 -9.83 -1.37 5.05
N ASP A 264 -9.42 -2.31 5.89
CA ASP A 264 -10.27 -2.88 6.93
C ASP A 264 -9.52 -3.13 8.26
N PRO A 265 -10.24 -3.24 9.38
CA PRO A 265 -9.68 -3.59 10.67
C PRO A 265 -9.76 -5.10 10.96
N ILE A 266 -10.03 -5.96 9.98
CA ILE A 266 -10.19 -7.40 10.19
C ILE A 266 -8.87 -7.99 10.71
N ALA A 267 -8.97 -8.85 11.74
CA ALA A 267 -7.82 -9.41 12.45
C ALA A 267 -6.82 -8.37 13.00
N MET A 268 -7.25 -7.12 13.12
CA MET A 268 -6.44 -6.01 13.61
C MET A 268 -6.35 -6.04 15.14
N HIS A 269 -5.31 -6.67 15.66
CA HIS A 269 -5.04 -6.79 17.10
C HIS A 269 -4.21 -5.63 17.66
N VAL A 270 -3.74 -4.73 16.80
CA VAL A 270 -2.94 -3.56 17.19
C VAL A 270 -3.51 -2.32 16.52
N LEU A 271 -4.09 -1.42 17.32
CA LEU A 271 -4.75 -0.20 16.81
C LEU A 271 -3.77 0.72 16.05
N ASP A 272 -2.51 0.73 16.48
CA ASP A 272 -1.44 1.48 15.81
C ASP A 272 -1.23 0.97 14.37
N ARG A 273 -1.34 -0.35 14.13
CA ARG A 273 -1.28 -0.93 12.79
C ARG A 273 -2.45 -0.51 11.90
N TYR A 274 -3.65 -0.39 12.48
CA TYR A 274 -4.78 0.15 11.72
C TYR A 274 -4.54 1.61 11.30
N ALA A 275 -3.94 2.41 12.19
CA ALA A 275 -3.56 3.78 11.86
C ALA A 275 -2.50 3.84 10.74
N GLU A 276 -1.47 3.00 10.78
CA GLU A 276 -0.43 2.90 9.74
C GLU A 276 -1.02 2.55 8.38
N GLN A 277 -1.87 1.52 8.30
CA GLN A 277 -2.57 1.15 7.07
C GLN A 277 -3.36 2.34 6.45
N LEU A 278 -4.01 3.15 7.30
CA LEU A 278 -4.70 4.36 6.84
C LEU A 278 -3.72 5.43 6.36
N TRP A 279 -2.55 5.57 7.00
CA TRP A 279 -1.54 6.55 6.60
C TRP A 279 -0.85 6.16 5.30
N ASP A 280 -0.41 4.91 5.16
CA ASP A 280 0.29 4.41 3.97
C ASP A 280 -0.56 4.57 2.71
N THR A 281 -1.86 4.26 2.80
CA THR A 281 -2.82 4.49 1.70
C THR A 281 -2.89 5.98 1.31
N ILE A 282 -2.90 6.90 2.28
CA ILE A 282 -2.95 8.35 1.97
C ILE A 282 -1.59 8.89 1.54
N LEU A 283 -0.48 8.34 2.03
CA LEU A 283 0.88 8.65 1.55
C LEU A 283 1.06 8.27 0.08
N ALA A 284 0.38 7.23 -0.39
CA ALA A 284 0.33 6.87 -1.82
C ALA A 284 -0.47 7.85 -2.68
N LYS A 285 -1.04 8.91 -2.09
CA LYS A 285 -1.91 9.91 -2.75
C LYS A 285 -3.22 9.33 -3.28
N ALA A 286 -3.77 8.33 -2.58
CA ALA A 286 -5.10 7.83 -2.86
C ALA A 286 -6.14 8.96 -2.78
N PRO A 287 -6.94 9.24 -3.83
CA PRO A 287 -7.92 10.33 -3.84
C PRO A 287 -9.11 10.05 -2.93
N ALA A 288 -9.31 8.80 -2.56
CA ALA A 288 -10.26 8.39 -1.55
C ALA A 288 -9.77 7.17 -0.78
N ILE A 289 -10.28 6.99 0.43
CA ILE A 289 -10.07 5.79 1.24
C ILE A 289 -11.42 5.18 1.60
N ASN A 290 -11.58 3.88 1.35
CA ASN A 290 -12.80 3.16 1.73
C ASN A 290 -12.57 2.37 3.01
N LEU A 291 -13.41 2.62 3.99
CA LEU A 291 -13.39 1.91 5.27
C LEU A 291 -14.36 0.73 5.20
N PHE A 292 -13.83 -0.45 5.12
CA PHE A 292 -14.58 -1.69 5.18
C PHE A 292 -14.63 -2.18 6.63
N GLU A 293 -15.73 -2.41 7.31
CA GLU A 293 -17.08 -2.15 6.86
C GLU A 293 -17.87 -1.43 7.97
N TYR A 294 -19.08 -1.03 7.70
CA TYR A 294 -19.93 -0.23 8.58
C TYR A 294 -20.02 -0.73 10.02
N THR A 295 -20.20 -2.06 10.23
CA THR A 295 -20.36 -2.61 11.59
C THR A 295 -19.04 -2.71 12.33
N ASN A 296 -17.92 -2.91 11.64
CA ASN A 296 -16.59 -2.89 12.26
C ASN A 296 -16.29 -1.52 12.87
N LEU A 297 -16.68 -0.44 12.19
CA LEU A 297 -16.47 0.91 12.74
C LEU A 297 -17.28 1.19 14.02
N LEU A 298 -18.34 0.42 14.26
CA LEU A 298 -19.13 0.49 15.48
C LEU A 298 -18.54 -0.35 16.62
N GLU A 299 -17.57 -1.22 16.37
CA GLU A 299 -16.91 -2.02 17.39
C GLU A 299 -16.14 -1.16 18.37
N PHE A 300 -16.07 -1.61 19.63
CA PHE A 300 -15.27 -0.92 20.63
C PHE A 300 -13.79 -1.10 20.38
N ALA A 301 -13.06 0.00 20.37
CA ALA A 301 -11.61 -0.03 20.38
C ALA A 301 -11.13 -0.61 21.71
N ASN A 302 -10.57 -1.82 21.67
CA ASN A 302 -10.08 -2.47 22.87
C ASN A 302 -8.75 -1.87 23.32
N PRO A 303 -8.65 -1.26 24.52
CA PRO A 303 -7.39 -0.71 25.02
C PRO A 303 -6.25 -1.72 25.13
N LYS A 304 -6.57 -3.01 25.22
CA LYS A 304 -5.57 -4.10 25.24
C LYS A 304 -4.96 -4.38 23.86
N HIS A 305 -5.61 -3.90 22.81
CA HIS A 305 -5.09 -4.00 21.44
C HIS A 305 -4.13 -2.83 21.11
N ARG A 306 -3.57 -2.20 22.10
CA ARG A 306 -2.45 -1.29 21.94
C ARG A 306 -1.14 -2.08 21.87
N ALA A 307 -0.20 -1.53 21.14
CA ALA A 307 1.13 -2.09 21.04
C ALA A 307 1.89 -2.03 22.36
N LEU A 308 2.99 -2.76 22.47
CA LEU A 308 3.86 -2.80 23.66
C LEU A 308 4.44 -1.42 24.06
N TRP A 309 4.45 -0.46 23.13
CA TRP A 309 4.91 0.93 23.33
C TRP A 309 3.77 1.91 23.67
N GLN A 310 2.58 1.45 23.98
CA GLN A 310 1.37 2.28 24.12
C GLN A 310 1.47 3.46 25.08
N ASN A 311 2.43 3.47 25.99
CA ASN A 311 2.70 4.56 26.92
C ASN A 311 3.80 5.52 26.41
N ARG A 312 4.30 5.32 25.18
CA ARG A 312 5.29 6.17 24.54
C ARG A 312 4.63 7.16 23.60
N ARG A 313 5.36 8.19 23.23
CA ARG A 313 4.92 9.12 22.19
C ARG A 313 4.90 8.39 20.85
N THR A 314 3.78 8.48 20.14
CA THR A 314 3.59 7.95 18.79
C THR A 314 2.74 8.96 18.01
N SER A 315 2.72 8.87 16.67
CA SER A 315 1.80 9.69 15.87
C SER A 315 0.35 9.32 16.18
N PHE A 316 0.05 8.06 16.44
CA PHE A 316 -1.25 7.62 16.97
C PHE A 316 -1.26 7.76 18.50
N ASP A 317 -1.46 8.99 19.00
CA ASP A 317 -1.54 9.27 20.45
C ASP A 317 -2.94 8.91 20.97
N TYR A 318 -3.06 7.68 21.49
CA TYR A 318 -4.32 7.13 21.99
C TYR A 318 -4.96 7.98 23.11
N LEU A 319 -4.16 8.52 24.02
CA LEU A 319 -4.69 9.35 25.12
C LEU A 319 -5.21 10.70 24.61
N LYS A 320 -4.54 11.29 23.62
CA LYS A 320 -5.07 12.51 22.96
C LYS A 320 -6.34 12.19 22.17
N MET A 321 -6.39 11.07 21.49
CA MET A 321 -7.61 10.60 20.83
C MET A 321 -8.75 10.49 21.83
N LEU A 322 -8.55 9.79 22.97
CA LEU A 322 -9.57 9.66 24.01
C LEU A 322 -10.04 11.00 24.56
N LYS A 323 -9.11 11.91 24.84
CA LYS A 323 -9.47 13.28 25.29
C LYS A 323 -10.34 14.01 24.27
N ALA A 324 -10.02 13.88 23.00
CA ALA A 324 -10.72 14.56 21.91
C ALA A 324 -12.12 13.96 21.64
N CYS A 325 -12.26 12.62 21.71
CA CYS A 325 -13.49 11.95 21.33
C CYS A 325 -14.40 11.58 22.51
N CYS A 326 -13.84 11.10 23.58
CA CYS A 326 -14.52 10.13 24.42
C CYS A 326 -14.41 10.43 25.91
N GLY A 327 -13.50 11.29 26.33
CA GLY A 327 -13.09 11.50 27.71
C GLY A 327 -12.12 10.40 28.20
N LEU A 328 -11.29 10.76 29.18
CA LEU A 328 -10.37 9.78 29.78
C LEU A 328 -11.12 8.79 30.67
N PRO A 329 -10.70 7.51 30.72
CA PRO A 329 -11.27 6.53 31.61
C PRO A 329 -11.34 7.03 33.07
N GLY A 330 -12.50 6.85 33.73
CA GLY A 330 -12.72 7.33 35.10
C GLY A 330 -13.17 8.79 35.22
N THR A 331 -13.21 9.55 34.15
CA THR A 331 -13.77 10.92 34.17
C THR A 331 -15.29 10.91 33.94
N ARG A 332 -15.98 11.90 34.52
CA ARG A 332 -17.44 12.01 34.36
C ARG A 332 -17.80 12.22 32.89
N GLY A 333 -18.70 11.38 32.38
CA GLY A 333 -19.14 11.42 30.98
C GLY A 333 -18.22 10.70 29.97
N ALA A 334 -17.16 10.03 30.45
CA ALA A 334 -16.33 9.20 29.60
C ALA A 334 -17.14 8.07 28.93
N ARG A 335 -16.87 7.79 27.66
CA ARG A 335 -17.45 6.68 26.90
C ARG A 335 -16.35 5.82 26.28
N PRO A 336 -16.61 4.54 26.03
CA PRO A 336 -15.67 3.70 25.28
C PRO A 336 -15.45 4.26 23.86
N ALA A 337 -14.20 4.27 23.41
CA ALA A 337 -13.86 4.59 22.02
C ALA A 337 -14.28 3.44 21.09
N ARG A 338 -14.56 3.76 19.84
CA ARG A 338 -14.87 2.82 18.77
C ARG A 338 -13.81 2.87 17.67
N LEU A 339 -13.81 1.90 16.78
CA LEU A 339 -12.89 1.92 15.65
C LEU A 339 -13.12 3.13 14.73
N ALA A 340 -14.35 3.65 14.65
CA ALA A 340 -14.60 4.94 13.99
C ALA A 340 -13.85 6.12 14.64
N ASP A 341 -13.68 6.13 15.96
CA ASP A 341 -12.89 7.16 16.65
C ASP A 341 -11.38 7.00 16.32
N VAL A 342 -10.90 5.76 16.19
CA VAL A 342 -9.51 5.45 15.78
C VAL A 342 -9.25 5.91 14.36
N ALA A 343 -10.11 5.51 13.41
CA ALA A 343 -10.01 5.92 12.01
C ALA A 343 -10.04 7.45 11.87
N ALA A 344 -10.99 8.11 12.50
CA ALA A 344 -11.12 9.57 12.46
C ALA A 344 -9.85 10.27 12.99
N TYR A 345 -9.27 9.77 14.09
CA TYR A 345 -8.05 10.35 14.64
C TYR A 345 -6.84 10.10 13.72
N ALA A 346 -6.65 8.90 13.21
CA ALA A 346 -5.57 8.55 12.29
C ALA A 346 -5.62 9.39 11.01
N LEU A 347 -6.79 9.48 10.38
CA LEU A 347 -7.01 10.28 9.17
C LEU A 347 -6.80 11.77 9.42
N ALA A 348 -7.16 12.27 10.61
CA ALA A 348 -6.88 13.65 10.98
C ALA A 348 -5.38 13.94 11.19
N GLN A 349 -4.57 12.93 11.56
CA GLN A 349 -3.12 13.11 11.66
C GLN A 349 -2.50 13.26 10.26
N ILE A 350 -2.76 12.31 9.36
CA ILE A 350 -2.19 12.35 8.00
C ILE A 350 -2.76 13.51 7.16
N GLY A 351 -4.03 13.85 7.35
CA GLY A 351 -4.70 14.96 6.67
C GLY A 351 -4.09 16.35 6.95
N ARG A 352 -3.23 16.47 7.96
CA ARG A 352 -2.48 17.72 8.22
C ARG A 352 -1.32 17.93 7.25
N ILE A 353 -0.72 16.85 6.75
CA ILE A 353 0.45 16.92 5.88
C ILE A 353 0.11 16.57 4.42
N ALA A 354 -0.90 15.73 4.18
CA ALA A 354 -1.28 15.27 2.84
C ALA A 354 -1.43 16.38 1.80
N PRO A 355 -2.02 17.56 2.13
CA PRO A 355 -2.13 18.67 1.17
C PRO A 355 -0.79 19.30 0.75
N ALA A 356 0.28 19.09 1.52
CA ALA A 356 1.61 19.61 1.21
C ALA A 356 2.43 18.66 0.33
N LEU A 357 2.04 17.37 0.28
CA LEU A 357 2.77 16.34 -0.47
C LEU A 357 2.49 16.46 -1.97
N GLY A 358 3.55 16.36 -2.78
CA GLY A 358 3.46 16.28 -4.24
C GLY A 358 3.00 14.91 -4.74
N GLN A 359 3.36 14.59 -6.00
CA GLN A 359 3.14 13.25 -6.54
C GLN A 359 4.27 12.32 -6.06
N PRO A 360 3.95 11.08 -5.68
CA PRO A 360 4.95 10.12 -5.25
C PRO A 360 6.02 9.87 -6.31
N VAL A 361 7.26 9.74 -5.85
CA VAL A 361 8.42 9.36 -6.66
C VAL A 361 9.26 8.35 -5.88
N GLY A 362 10.05 7.54 -6.60
CA GLY A 362 10.88 6.52 -5.97
C GLY A 362 11.85 5.90 -6.97
N LEU A 363 12.52 4.85 -6.57
CA LEU A 363 13.31 4.01 -7.46
C LEU A 363 12.36 3.35 -8.46
N ALA A 364 12.51 3.70 -9.72
CA ALA A 364 11.68 3.15 -10.78
C ALA A 364 11.88 1.65 -10.90
N THR A 365 10.81 0.89 -10.73
CA THR A 365 10.80 -0.56 -10.76
C THR A 365 9.88 -1.04 -11.86
N TYR A 366 10.39 -1.88 -12.78
CA TYR A 366 9.59 -2.42 -13.87
C TYR A 366 9.01 -3.76 -13.49
N ARG A 367 7.70 -3.84 -13.48
CA ARG A 367 6.92 -5.07 -13.30
C ARG A 367 5.92 -5.20 -14.44
N PRO A 368 6.16 -6.06 -15.44
CA PRO A 368 5.20 -6.30 -16.51
C PRO A 368 3.83 -6.72 -15.98
N LEU A 369 2.78 -6.36 -16.70
CA LEU A 369 1.44 -6.86 -16.40
C LEU A 369 1.41 -8.40 -16.46
N ASP A 370 0.57 -9.00 -15.64
CA ASP A 370 0.40 -10.47 -15.56
C ASP A 370 1.72 -11.25 -15.34
N SER A 371 2.68 -10.62 -14.67
CA SER A 371 3.94 -11.24 -14.28
C SER A 371 3.94 -11.75 -12.85
N SER A 372 4.91 -12.59 -12.51
CA SER A 372 5.17 -13.09 -11.16
C SER A 372 6.66 -13.36 -10.96
N GLY A 373 7.10 -13.43 -9.73
CA GLY A 373 8.49 -13.67 -9.33
C GLY A 373 9.03 -12.56 -8.45
N GLU A 374 9.52 -12.94 -7.25
CA GLU A 374 9.95 -12.01 -6.19
C GLU A 374 8.85 -10.97 -5.87
N ASP A 375 7.60 -11.42 -5.83
CA ASP A 375 6.40 -10.58 -5.84
C ASP A 375 6.32 -9.60 -4.66
N PHE A 376 6.83 -9.98 -3.49
CA PHE A 376 6.82 -9.18 -2.26
C PHE A 376 8.18 -8.51 -1.96
N LEU A 377 9.17 -8.63 -2.84
CA LEU A 377 10.48 -7.99 -2.65
C LEU A 377 10.40 -6.46 -2.66
N PRO A 378 9.61 -5.81 -3.53
CA PRO A 378 9.48 -4.36 -3.53
C PRO A 378 8.95 -3.80 -2.19
N GLU A 379 7.96 -4.45 -1.55
CA GLU A 379 7.49 -4.04 -0.22
C GLU A 379 8.62 -4.14 0.84
N MET A 380 9.44 -5.21 0.75
CA MET A 380 10.59 -5.40 1.64
C MET A 380 11.65 -4.33 1.44
N LEU A 381 11.91 -3.92 0.19
CA LEU A 381 12.81 -2.81 -0.12
C LEU A 381 12.28 -1.49 0.45
N GLY A 382 10.97 -1.25 0.37
CA GLY A 382 10.32 -0.14 1.05
C GLY A 382 10.50 -0.18 2.56
N MET A 383 10.35 -1.34 3.19
CA MET A 383 10.56 -1.55 4.63
C MET A 383 12.00 -1.35 5.08
N ILE A 384 12.97 -1.50 4.20
CA ILE A 384 14.37 -1.14 4.48
C ILE A 384 14.71 0.29 4.03
N GLY A 385 13.71 1.12 3.69
CA GLY A 385 13.87 2.55 3.45
C GLY A 385 14.33 2.94 2.04
N ILE A 386 14.06 2.11 1.05
CA ILE A 386 14.21 2.43 -0.38
C ILE A 386 12.83 2.74 -0.93
N PRO A 387 12.49 4.00 -1.22
CA PRO A 387 11.20 4.33 -1.82
C PRO A 387 11.09 3.70 -3.21
N ILE A 388 10.00 2.99 -3.46
CA ILE A 388 9.75 2.24 -4.68
C ILE A 388 8.60 2.90 -5.45
N GLU A 389 8.74 2.97 -6.77
CA GLU A 389 7.68 3.36 -7.68
C GLU A 389 7.59 2.33 -8.82
N MET A 390 6.58 1.46 -8.78
CA MET A 390 6.41 0.38 -9.75
C MET A 390 5.64 0.80 -11.00
N TYR A 391 6.13 0.40 -12.17
CA TYR A 391 5.56 0.69 -13.49
C TYR A 391 5.24 -0.60 -14.25
N PRO A 392 4.06 -0.69 -14.90
CA PRO A 392 3.69 -1.83 -15.73
C PRO A 392 4.38 -1.83 -17.10
N HIS A 393 5.01 -0.72 -17.48
CA HIS A 393 5.75 -0.53 -18.72
C HIS A 393 7.16 -0.03 -18.40
N TRP A 394 8.08 -0.20 -19.35
CA TRP A 394 9.47 0.24 -19.18
C TRP A 394 9.53 1.73 -18.76
N PRO A 395 10.08 2.05 -17.60
CA PRO A 395 10.05 3.40 -17.08
C PRO A 395 11.10 4.31 -17.73
N HIS A 396 10.76 5.59 -17.91
CA HIS A 396 11.69 6.63 -18.35
C HIS A 396 12.51 7.17 -17.16
N ALA A 397 13.43 6.35 -16.65
CA ALA A 397 14.28 6.69 -15.52
C ALA A 397 15.74 6.38 -15.83
N LYS A 398 16.66 7.08 -15.19
CA LYS A 398 18.10 6.82 -15.36
C LYS A 398 18.50 5.50 -14.69
N THR A 399 17.93 5.21 -13.54
CA THR A 399 18.15 3.96 -12.79
C THR A 399 16.86 3.17 -12.71
N VAL A 400 16.90 1.90 -13.08
CA VAL A 400 15.73 1.01 -13.07
C VAL A 400 16.06 -0.26 -12.28
N LEU A 401 15.18 -0.62 -11.35
CA LEU A 401 15.20 -1.89 -10.63
C LEU A 401 14.34 -2.92 -11.36
N LEU A 402 14.87 -4.11 -11.50
CA LEU A 402 14.23 -5.25 -12.17
C LEU A 402 14.28 -6.47 -11.24
N THR A 403 13.11 -6.91 -10.77
CA THR A 403 12.96 -8.17 -10.02
C THR A 403 12.74 -9.34 -10.99
N GLU A 404 12.66 -10.56 -10.48
CA GLU A 404 12.41 -11.77 -11.28
C GLU A 404 11.16 -11.62 -12.17
N ALA A 405 10.14 -10.88 -11.72
CA ALA A 405 8.94 -10.61 -12.50
C ALA A 405 9.22 -9.97 -13.87
N ALA A 406 10.25 -9.13 -13.99
CA ALA A 406 10.66 -8.53 -15.26
C ALA A 406 11.07 -9.58 -16.32
N GLY A 407 11.45 -10.78 -15.89
CA GLY A 407 11.75 -11.91 -16.76
C GLY A 407 10.58 -12.38 -17.63
N HIS A 408 9.34 -11.98 -17.34
CA HIS A 408 8.17 -12.28 -18.18
C HIS A 408 8.14 -11.47 -19.47
N ASP A 409 8.86 -10.36 -19.54
CA ASP A 409 9.04 -9.64 -20.79
C ASP A 409 9.99 -10.39 -21.73
N PRO A 410 9.55 -10.80 -22.94
CA PRO A 410 10.40 -11.47 -23.92
C PRO A 410 11.56 -10.59 -24.42
N HIS A 411 11.46 -9.28 -24.33
CA HIS A 411 12.42 -8.30 -24.83
C HIS A 411 13.38 -7.78 -23.75
N ILE A 412 13.24 -8.20 -22.50
CA ILE A 412 13.92 -7.65 -21.33
C ILE A 412 15.45 -7.55 -21.50
N VAL A 413 16.10 -8.56 -22.08
CA VAL A 413 17.56 -8.56 -22.28
C VAL A 413 17.98 -7.44 -23.25
N ALA A 414 17.22 -7.25 -24.31
CA ALA A 414 17.49 -6.18 -25.30
C ALA A 414 17.24 -4.80 -24.69
N GLU A 415 16.22 -4.63 -23.89
CA GLU A 415 15.90 -3.38 -23.18
C GLU A 415 16.99 -3.03 -22.16
N ILE A 416 17.46 -4.01 -21.37
CA ILE A 416 18.58 -3.83 -20.44
C ILE A 416 19.83 -3.38 -21.21
N ALA A 417 20.20 -4.08 -22.29
CA ALA A 417 21.37 -3.75 -23.09
C ALA A 417 21.28 -2.34 -23.70
N ALA A 418 20.12 -1.96 -24.21
CA ALA A 418 19.89 -0.63 -24.80
C ALA A 418 20.00 0.47 -23.74
N HIS A 419 19.40 0.26 -22.56
CA HIS A 419 19.43 1.21 -21.45
C HIS A 419 20.86 1.45 -20.93
N LEU A 420 21.63 0.39 -20.73
CA LEU A 420 23.03 0.45 -20.30
C LEU A 420 23.90 1.17 -21.35
N ARG A 421 23.76 0.84 -22.64
CA ARG A 421 24.51 1.52 -23.72
C ARG A 421 24.21 3.02 -23.80
N ALA A 422 22.97 3.42 -23.47
CA ALA A 422 22.57 4.82 -23.40
C ALA A 422 23.17 5.56 -22.19
N GLY A 423 23.79 4.85 -21.23
CA GLY A 423 24.39 5.43 -20.02
C GLY A 423 23.44 5.44 -18.82
N GLY A 424 22.36 4.66 -18.88
CA GLY A 424 21.50 4.39 -17.74
C GLY A 424 22.11 3.34 -16.79
N HIS A 425 21.48 3.16 -15.64
CA HIS A 425 21.89 2.18 -14.64
C HIS A 425 20.76 1.15 -14.47
N ILE A 426 21.14 -0.11 -14.38
CA ILE A 426 20.22 -1.23 -14.16
C ILE A 426 20.61 -1.93 -12.87
N ILE A 427 19.62 -2.18 -12.02
CA ILE A 427 19.74 -3.03 -10.85
C ILE A 427 18.88 -4.26 -11.09
N ILE A 428 19.47 -5.43 -11.17
CA ILE A 428 18.73 -6.69 -11.23
C ILE A 428 18.89 -7.46 -9.92
N THR A 429 17.96 -8.35 -9.66
CA THR A 429 18.05 -9.29 -8.53
C THR A 429 18.74 -10.60 -8.94
N SER A 430 19.22 -11.38 -7.96
CA SER A 430 19.70 -12.74 -8.21
C SER A 430 18.62 -13.65 -8.80
N GLY A 431 17.33 -13.42 -8.47
CA GLY A 431 16.20 -14.12 -9.09
C GLY A 431 16.10 -13.84 -10.59
N LEU A 432 16.16 -12.57 -10.98
CA LEU A 432 16.13 -12.19 -12.40
C LEU A 432 17.39 -12.69 -13.14
N LEU A 433 18.57 -12.57 -12.54
CA LEU A 433 19.81 -13.10 -13.13
C LEU A 433 19.66 -14.60 -13.42
N ARG A 434 19.12 -15.37 -12.49
CA ARG A 434 18.83 -16.81 -12.66
C ARG A 434 17.88 -17.07 -13.82
N ALA A 435 16.83 -16.27 -13.94
CA ALA A 435 15.84 -16.39 -15.01
C ALA A 435 16.42 -16.06 -16.41
N LEU A 436 17.37 -15.12 -16.49
CA LEU A 436 17.92 -14.62 -17.75
C LEU A 436 19.19 -15.32 -18.22
N GLN A 437 19.95 -16.00 -17.36
CA GLN A 437 21.26 -16.61 -17.70
C GLN A 437 21.22 -17.63 -18.85
N ARG A 438 20.04 -18.13 -19.23
CA ARG A 438 19.82 -19.01 -20.40
C ARG A 438 19.11 -18.32 -21.56
N ARG A 439 18.93 -16.99 -21.48
CA ARG A 439 18.19 -16.18 -22.47
C ARG A 439 19.08 -15.15 -23.15
N GLY A 440 20.39 -15.42 -23.26
CA GLY A 440 21.35 -14.54 -23.91
C GLY A 440 21.91 -13.43 -23.01
N PHE A 441 21.65 -13.45 -21.71
CA PHE A 441 22.14 -12.43 -20.78
C PHE A 441 23.68 -12.45 -20.64
N SER A 442 24.33 -13.57 -21.01
CA SER A 442 25.79 -13.68 -21.10
C SER A 442 26.44 -12.73 -22.13
N GLU A 443 25.66 -12.10 -23.02
CA GLU A 443 26.14 -11.01 -23.89
C GLU A 443 26.35 -9.69 -23.11
N ILE A 444 25.84 -9.58 -21.90
CA ILE A 444 25.92 -8.40 -21.05
C ILE A 444 26.92 -8.62 -19.92
N THR A 445 26.90 -9.78 -19.27
CA THR A 445 27.76 -10.11 -18.13
C THR A 445 28.00 -11.61 -18.00
N ASP A 446 29.14 -12.01 -17.46
CA ASP A 446 29.48 -13.41 -17.13
C ASP A 446 28.95 -13.86 -15.76
N MET A 447 28.33 -12.96 -15.00
CA MET A 447 27.72 -13.29 -13.72
C MET A 447 26.64 -14.35 -13.88
N ARG A 448 26.61 -15.32 -12.97
CA ARG A 448 25.58 -16.36 -12.96
C ARG A 448 25.27 -16.86 -11.56
N VAL A 449 24.01 -17.12 -11.28
CA VAL A 449 23.57 -17.80 -10.06
C VAL A 449 23.90 -19.28 -10.17
N THR A 450 24.55 -19.82 -9.14
CA THR A 450 24.87 -21.24 -9.05
C THR A 450 23.77 -22.02 -8.32
N HIS A 451 23.96 -23.33 -8.14
CA HIS A 451 23.07 -24.17 -7.32
C HIS A 451 23.49 -24.22 -5.84
N ARG A 452 24.58 -23.51 -5.47
CA ARG A 452 25.05 -23.47 -4.09
C ARG A 452 24.32 -22.38 -3.31
N ILE A 453 23.99 -22.71 -2.07
CA ILE A 453 23.53 -21.74 -1.05
C ILE A 453 24.69 -21.51 -0.10
N VAL A 454 24.89 -20.28 0.29
CA VAL A 454 25.90 -19.82 1.26
C VAL A 454 25.23 -19.15 2.44
N ALA A 455 25.91 -19.14 3.59
CA ALA A 455 25.30 -18.76 4.85
C ALA A 455 26.20 -17.80 5.68
N PRO A 456 26.53 -16.62 5.15
CA PRO A 456 27.38 -15.68 5.87
C PRO A 456 26.76 -15.21 7.18
N THR A 457 27.61 -15.03 8.19
CA THR A 457 27.28 -14.38 9.46
C THR A 457 28.08 -13.10 9.65
N ARG A 458 29.05 -12.82 8.79
CA ARG A 458 29.90 -11.63 8.81
C ARG A 458 29.81 -10.91 7.48
N TYR A 459 29.92 -9.61 7.52
CA TYR A 459 29.72 -8.73 6.36
C TYR A 459 30.77 -7.63 6.35
N VAL A 460 31.16 -7.22 5.15
CA VAL A 460 32.14 -6.16 4.92
C VAL A 460 31.64 -5.26 3.82
N GLU A 461 31.66 -3.96 4.07
CA GLU A 461 31.47 -2.93 3.05
C GLU A 461 32.81 -2.63 2.39
N GLY A 462 32.81 -2.46 1.07
CA GLY A 462 33.93 -1.98 0.31
C GLY A 462 34.79 -3.07 -0.33
N PHE A 463 35.80 -2.57 -1.04
CA PHE A 463 36.63 -3.32 -1.98
C PHE A 463 38.12 -3.22 -1.61
N GLY A 464 38.85 -4.33 -1.70
CA GLY A 464 40.30 -4.38 -1.59
C GLY A 464 40.87 -4.34 -0.15
N PHE A 465 42.17 -4.09 -0.03
CA PHE A 465 42.87 -3.97 1.24
C PHE A 465 42.40 -2.71 2.00
N GLY A 466 41.92 -2.89 3.21
CA GLY A 466 41.37 -1.81 4.03
C GLY A 466 39.84 -1.62 3.88
N ALA A 467 39.16 -2.54 3.22
CA ALA A 467 37.70 -2.61 3.26
C ALA A 467 37.22 -2.66 4.72
N GLY A 468 36.22 -1.85 4.98
CA GLY A 468 35.62 -1.46 6.24
C GLY A 468 35.53 -2.41 7.42
N THR A 469 34.83 -1.96 8.44
CA THR A 469 34.63 -2.73 9.67
C THR A 469 33.86 -4.02 9.40
N MET A 470 34.31 -5.12 9.96
CA MET A 470 33.59 -6.40 9.92
C MET A 470 32.37 -6.34 10.85
N LEU A 471 31.22 -6.60 10.30
CA LEU A 471 29.93 -6.60 10.98
C LEU A 471 29.35 -8.00 11.05
N GLY A 472 28.54 -8.29 12.04
CA GLY A 472 27.98 -9.63 12.24
C GLY A 472 26.47 -9.65 12.43
N THR A 473 25.87 -10.79 12.07
CA THR A 473 24.47 -11.12 12.39
C THR A 473 24.43 -12.21 13.47
N SER A 474 23.33 -12.25 14.22
CA SER A 474 23.13 -13.26 15.28
C SER A 474 22.85 -14.66 14.71
N ARG A 475 22.45 -14.76 13.45
CA ARG A 475 22.20 -16.01 12.73
C ARG A 475 22.69 -15.89 11.29
N PRO A 476 22.99 -17.02 10.63
CA PRO A 476 23.26 -17.01 9.20
C PRO A 476 22.08 -16.48 8.40
N ILE A 477 22.36 -15.79 7.31
CA ILE A 477 21.39 -15.43 6.28
C ILE A 477 21.76 -16.22 5.03
N LEU A 478 20.79 -16.89 4.43
CA LEU A 478 21.01 -17.77 3.29
C LEU A 478 20.91 -17.01 1.97
N PHE A 479 21.95 -17.08 1.15
CA PHE A 479 21.98 -16.46 -0.17
C PHE A 479 22.31 -17.49 -1.25
N PRO A 480 21.79 -17.37 -2.48
CA PRO A 480 22.33 -18.10 -3.61
C PRO A 480 23.75 -17.62 -3.90
N LEU A 481 24.68 -18.54 -4.19
CA LEU A 481 26.04 -18.15 -4.56
C LEU A 481 26.07 -17.67 -6.02
N ILE A 482 26.46 -16.40 -6.22
CA ILE A 482 26.72 -15.85 -7.55
C ILE A 482 28.19 -16.08 -7.91
N HIS A 483 28.42 -16.70 -9.07
CA HIS A 483 29.74 -16.77 -9.70
C HIS A 483 29.97 -15.48 -10.49
N PHE A 484 31.16 -14.90 -10.37
CA PHE A 484 31.56 -13.67 -11.03
C PHE A 484 33.07 -13.66 -11.29
N ALA A 485 33.53 -12.84 -12.25
CA ALA A 485 34.93 -12.67 -12.58
C ALA A 485 35.54 -11.49 -11.81
N THR A 486 36.45 -11.73 -10.88
CA THR A 486 36.98 -10.71 -9.94
C THR A 486 37.79 -9.58 -10.55
N ASN A 487 38.19 -9.68 -11.81
CA ASN A 487 38.90 -8.59 -12.56
C ASN A 487 37.97 -7.80 -13.46
N GLU A 488 36.72 -8.14 -13.52
CA GLU A 488 35.68 -7.53 -14.35
C GLU A 488 34.56 -7.01 -13.48
N ASP A 489 34.04 -7.86 -12.58
CA ASP A 489 32.96 -7.55 -11.66
C ASP A 489 33.46 -7.13 -10.29
N TRP A 490 32.80 -6.17 -9.68
CA TRP A 490 33.18 -5.66 -8.36
C TRP A 490 32.11 -6.02 -7.31
N ALA A 491 32.50 -6.82 -6.32
CA ALA A 491 31.67 -7.06 -5.15
C ALA A 491 31.78 -5.86 -4.19
N VAL A 492 30.85 -4.91 -4.35
CA VAL A 492 30.86 -3.63 -3.58
C VAL A 492 30.30 -3.80 -2.16
N VAL A 493 29.50 -4.83 -1.92
CA VAL A 493 29.07 -5.27 -0.59
C VAL A 493 29.19 -6.79 -0.53
N ARG A 494 29.79 -7.32 0.56
CA ARG A 494 30.10 -8.75 0.69
C ARG A 494 29.70 -9.32 2.04
N GLY A 495 29.21 -10.56 2.03
CA GLY A 495 29.25 -11.46 3.18
C GLY A 495 30.55 -12.27 3.20
N LEU A 496 30.88 -12.85 4.34
CA LEU A 496 32.00 -13.78 4.51
C LEU A 496 31.45 -15.09 5.04
N ASP A 497 31.72 -16.15 4.30
CA ASP A 497 31.45 -17.53 4.67
C ASP A 497 32.79 -18.29 4.83
N ALA A 498 32.73 -19.55 5.27
CA ALA A 498 33.90 -20.41 5.41
C ALA A 498 34.74 -20.52 4.13
N ASP A 499 34.08 -20.49 2.97
CA ASP A 499 34.69 -20.64 1.64
C ASP A 499 35.14 -19.30 1.01
N GLY A 500 34.97 -18.16 1.68
CA GLY A 500 35.43 -16.86 1.18
C GLY A 500 34.35 -15.77 1.13
N GLY A 501 34.51 -14.82 0.19
CA GLY A 501 33.59 -13.70 0.03
C GLY A 501 32.33 -14.07 -0.75
N VAL A 502 31.18 -13.73 -0.21
CA VAL A 502 29.86 -13.88 -0.83
C VAL A 502 29.41 -12.51 -1.29
N PRO A 503 29.21 -12.25 -2.60
CA PRO A 503 28.73 -10.94 -3.03
C PRO A 503 27.27 -10.73 -2.62
N LEU A 504 26.96 -9.58 -2.02
CA LEU A 504 25.59 -9.14 -1.77
C LEU A 504 25.16 -8.09 -2.78
N LEU A 505 26.10 -7.31 -3.27
CA LEU A 505 25.88 -6.37 -4.38
C LEU A 505 27.11 -6.41 -5.28
N LEU A 506 26.92 -6.82 -6.51
CA LEU A 506 27.92 -6.79 -7.56
C LEU A 506 27.67 -5.57 -8.46
N MET A 507 28.74 -5.04 -9.04
CA MET A 507 28.71 -3.99 -10.04
C MET A 507 29.56 -4.39 -11.22
N ASP A 508 29.03 -4.16 -12.41
CA ASP A 508 29.68 -4.37 -13.70
C ASP A 508 29.41 -3.17 -14.62
N HIS A 509 30.20 -3.03 -15.66
CA HIS A 509 30.04 -1.97 -16.66
C HIS A 509 29.65 -2.57 -18.01
N TYR A 510 28.61 -1.99 -18.64
CA TYR A 510 28.24 -2.34 -20.00
C TYR A 510 27.99 -1.08 -20.83
N GLY A 511 28.84 -0.85 -21.82
CA GLY A 511 28.78 0.38 -22.61
C GLY A 511 29.13 1.62 -21.77
N LYS A 512 28.15 2.51 -21.57
CA LYS A 512 28.29 3.72 -20.74
C LYS A 512 27.58 3.59 -19.40
N GLY A 513 26.86 2.51 -19.18
CA GLY A 513 26.00 2.28 -18.02
C GLY A 513 26.65 1.36 -16.98
N GLU A 514 26.00 1.25 -15.84
CA GLU A 514 26.39 0.38 -14.73
C GLU A 514 25.29 -0.65 -14.49
N LEU A 515 25.68 -1.92 -14.46
CA LEU A 515 24.82 -3.04 -14.07
C LEU A 515 25.13 -3.39 -12.61
N TYR A 516 24.09 -3.40 -11.79
CA TYR A 516 24.17 -3.90 -10.42
C TYR A 516 23.38 -5.21 -10.30
N VAL A 517 23.93 -6.17 -9.56
CA VAL A 517 23.23 -7.41 -9.19
C VAL A 517 23.09 -7.44 -7.68
N LEU A 518 21.86 -7.29 -7.21
CA LEU A 518 21.49 -7.43 -5.81
C LEU A 518 21.22 -8.91 -5.52
N ASP A 519 22.04 -9.50 -4.66
CA ASP A 519 21.80 -10.86 -4.19
C ASP A 519 20.71 -10.84 -3.12
N VAL A 520 19.58 -11.47 -3.43
CA VAL A 520 18.41 -11.52 -2.57
C VAL A 520 18.47 -12.80 -1.73
N PRO A 521 18.31 -12.72 -0.40
CA PRO A 521 18.25 -13.91 0.44
C PRO A 521 17.15 -14.88 0.01
N GLU A 522 17.34 -16.18 0.26
CA GLU A 522 16.31 -17.22 0.02
C GLU A 522 14.98 -16.87 0.75
N GLU A 523 15.09 -16.27 1.93
CA GLU A 523 13.98 -15.61 2.63
C GLU A 523 14.16 -14.10 2.51
N GLN A 524 13.46 -13.45 1.59
CA GLN A 524 13.65 -12.02 1.31
C GLN A 524 13.50 -11.11 2.55
N ASN A 525 12.69 -11.52 3.53
CA ASN A 525 12.53 -10.80 4.80
C ASN A 525 13.81 -10.76 5.63
N ASP A 526 14.79 -11.62 5.35
CA ASP A 526 16.10 -11.61 5.99
C ASP A 526 16.95 -10.40 5.60
N LEU A 527 16.60 -9.66 4.55
CA LEU A 527 17.17 -8.36 4.26
C LEU A 527 17.08 -7.42 5.47
N ALA A 528 15.97 -7.46 6.20
CA ALA A 528 15.80 -6.65 7.42
C ALA A 528 16.74 -7.06 8.58
N SER A 529 17.34 -8.24 8.52
CA SER A 529 18.27 -8.76 9.52
C SER A 529 19.73 -8.37 9.25
N LEU A 530 20.02 -7.79 8.10
CA LEU A 530 21.36 -7.29 7.76
C LEU A 530 21.80 -6.19 8.72
N PRO A 531 23.11 -6.10 9.04
CA PRO A 531 23.64 -5.01 9.84
C PRO A 531 23.33 -3.65 9.22
N THR A 532 23.06 -2.65 10.06
CA THR A 532 22.67 -1.30 9.62
C THR A 532 23.64 -0.72 8.60
N ALA A 533 24.96 -0.83 8.81
CA ALA A 533 25.92 -0.29 7.84
C ALA A 533 25.91 -1.02 6.49
N VAL A 534 25.55 -2.32 6.47
CA VAL A 534 25.36 -3.07 5.22
C VAL A 534 24.13 -2.54 4.49
N LEU A 535 23.03 -2.31 5.20
CA LEU A 535 21.83 -1.69 4.61
C LEU A 535 22.12 -0.28 4.09
N ASP A 536 22.93 0.50 4.82
CA ASP A 536 23.32 1.86 4.41
C ASP A 536 24.17 1.84 3.14
N ALA A 537 25.07 0.87 3.01
CA ALA A 537 25.85 0.65 1.80
C ALA A 537 24.95 0.26 0.62
N LEU A 538 24.05 -0.70 0.78
CA LEU A 538 23.09 -1.10 -0.26
C LEU A 538 22.26 0.11 -0.73
N ARG A 539 21.67 0.87 0.18
CA ARG A 539 20.91 2.10 -0.14
C ARG A 539 21.81 3.15 -0.82
N GLY A 540 23.08 3.21 -0.42
CA GLY A 540 24.07 4.12 -0.99
C GLY A 540 24.29 3.93 -2.50
N PHE A 541 24.24 2.68 -2.96
CA PHE A 541 24.33 2.33 -4.38
C PHE A 541 22.96 2.36 -5.06
N ILE A 542 22.00 1.61 -4.55
CA ILE A 542 20.69 1.38 -5.17
C ILE A 542 19.87 2.67 -5.28
N ALA A 543 19.86 3.49 -4.22
CA ALA A 543 19.09 4.75 -4.16
C ALA A 543 19.98 5.99 -4.42
N SER A 544 21.12 5.84 -5.10
CA SER A 544 22.11 6.92 -5.25
C SER A 544 21.56 8.14 -5.99
N GLU A 545 20.63 7.97 -6.91
CA GLU A 545 20.03 9.04 -7.72
C GLU A 545 18.84 9.73 -7.03
N LEU A 546 18.29 9.15 -5.98
CA LEU A 546 17.14 9.74 -5.28
C LEU A 546 17.52 11.04 -4.56
N PRO A 547 16.61 12.02 -4.47
CA PRO A 547 16.82 13.28 -3.77
C PRO A 547 17.22 13.12 -2.31
N VAL A 548 16.60 12.18 -1.61
CA VAL A 548 16.86 11.84 -0.21
C VAL A 548 17.14 10.35 -0.07
N ARG A 549 18.00 9.97 0.84
CA ARG A 549 18.27 8.58 1.22
C ARG A 549 18.17 8.42 2.73
N LEU A 550 17.75 7.25 3.16
CA LEU A 550 17.76 6.87 4.55
C LEU A 550 19.06 6.14 4.89
N ALA A 551 19.69 6.48 6.00
CA ALA A 551 20.70 5.66 6.67
C ALA A 551 20.18 5.31 8.07
N GLY A 552 20.18 4.01 8.40
CA GLY A 552 19.60 3.52 9.65
C GLY A 552 19.12 2.07 9.56
N PRO A 553 18.53 1.53 10.62
CA PRO A 553 18.08 0.14 10.64
C PRO A 553 16.84 -0.06 9.75
N ALA A 554 16.53 -1.30 9.40
CA ALA A 554 15.29 -1.70 8.76
C ALA A 554 14.06 -1.38 9.63
N GLY A 555 12.86 -1.40 9.03
CA GLY A 555 11.59 -1.06 9.69
C GLY A 555 11.36 0.43 9.79
N VAL A 556 12.03 1.22 8.95
CA VAL A 556 11.79 2.64 8.71
C VAL A 556 11.70 2.85 7.22
N SER A 557 10.59 3.37 6.74
CA SER A 557 10.34 3.66 5.33
C SER A 557 10.51 5.14 5.01
N LEU A 558 10.86 5.42 3.77
CA LEU A 558 10.96 6.76 3.21
C LEU A 558 9.98 6.86 2.04
N PHE A 559 9.18 7.92 2.01
CA PHE A 559 8.26 8.26 0.92
C PHE A 559 8.69 9.61 0.35
N GLU A 560 8.97 9.67 -0.94
CA GLU A 560 9.43 10.88 -1.62
C GLU A 560 8.39 11.42 -2.60
N TYR A 561 8.40 12.74 -2.82
CA TYR A 561 7.46 13.43 -3.70
C TYR A 561 8.18 14.41 -4.60
N ASP A 562 7.64 14.64 -5.80
CA ASP A 562 8.19 15.44 -6.88
C ASP A 562 8.40 16.93 -6.53
N ASN A 563 7.69 17.42 -5.52
CA ASN A 563 7.76 18.81 -5.05
C ASN A 563 8.80 19.05 -3.93
N GLY A 564 9.69 18.08 -3.68
CA GLY A 564 10.73 18.16 -2.65
C GLY A 564 10.21 17.93 -1.22
N THR A 565 8.96 17.47 -1.07
CA THR A 565 8.49 16.93 0.22
C THR A 565 8.85 15.46 0.34
N PHE A 566 8.97 14.99 1.56
CA PHE A 566 9.18 13.58 1.85
C PHE A 566 8.68 13.24 3.26
N VAL A 567 8.36 11.95 3.49
CA VAL A 567 7.87 11.45 4.77
C VAL A 567 8.76 10.29 5.22
N LEU A 568 9.11 10.30 6.49
CA LEU A 568 9.77 9.20 7.18
C LEU A 568 8.74 8.53 8.08
N GLU A 569 8.59 7.22 7.99
CA GLU A 569 7.69 6.44 8.84
C GLU A 569 8.43 5.26 9.48
N SER A 570 8.22 5.09 10.79
CA SER A 570 8.80 3.99 11.56
C SER A 570 7.73 3.00 11.98
N TYR A 571 7.93 1.74 11.62
CA TYR A 571 7.12 0.60 12.07
C TYR A 571 7.77 -0.15 13.25
N ARG A 572 8.81 0.43 13.83
CA ARG A 572 9.56 -0.17 14.94
C ARG A 572 8.86 0.02 16.27
N ASN A 573 9.06 -0.93 17.18
CA ASN A 573 8.46 -0.94 18.52
C ASN A 573 9.15 0.01 19.52
N HIS A 574 10.22 0.70 19.11
CA HIS A 574 11.01 1.60 19.96
C HIS A 574 11.52 2.78 19.14
N PRO A 575 11.80 3.92 19.81
CA PRO A 575 12.36 5.07 19.13
C PRO A 575 13.68 4.72 18.44
N VAL A 576 13.91 5.29 17.29
CA VAL A 576 15.14 5.06 16.52
C VAL A 576 15.72 6.40 16.05
N ALA A 577 17.04 6.50 16.07
CA ALA A 577 17.76 7.56 15.39
C ALA A 577 18.12 7.05 13.98
N VAL A 578 17.84 7.87 12.99
CA VAL A 578 18.21 7.63 11.59
C VAL A 578 18.88 8.88 11.05
N ARG A 579 19.62 8.70 9.98
CA ARG A 579 20.21 9.81 9.24
C ARG A 579 19.57 9.91 7.87
N LEU A 580 19.06 11.09 7.55
CA LEU A 580 18.67 11.43 6.19
C LEU A 580 19.86 12.04 5.45
N ILE A 581 20.03 11.66 4.20
CA ILE A 581 21.13 12.13 3.33
C ILE A 581 20.48 12.73 2.09
N GLY A 582 20.42 14.06 2.01
CA GLY A 582 19.68 14.77 0.97
C GLY A 582 20.54 15.74 0.15
N ARG A 583 20.00 16.22 -0.95
CA ARG A 583 20.63 17.27 -1.81
C ARG A 583 20.38 18.69 -1.29
N PHE A 584 19.56 18.85 -0.28
CA PHE A 584 19.12 20.13 0.26
C PHE A 584 20.02 20.56 1.42
N ALA A 585 20.38 21.84 1.54
CA ALA A 585 21.14 22.34 2.67
C ALA A 585 20.30 22.48 3.95
N ARG A 586 18.99 22.59 3.79
CA ARG A 586 18.00 22.69 4.86
C ARG A 586 16.79 21.85 4.58
N ILE A 587 16.17 21.34 5.65
CA ILE A 587 14.85 20.72 5.61
C ILE A 587 13.99 21.27 6.76
N GLU A 588 12.67 21.28 6.57
CA GLU A 588 11.73 21.78 7.57
C GLU A 588 10.62 20.74 7.81
N THR A 589 10.24 20.51 9.05
CA THR A 589 9.14 19.60 9.37
C THR A 589 7.79 20.22 9.03
N LEU A 590 6.92 19.48 8.32
CA LEU A 590 5.61 19.96 7.84
C LEU A 590 4.63 20.31 8.95
N THR A 591 4.74 19.69 10.12
CA THR A 591 3.77 19.88 11.21
C THR A 591 4.16 20.92 12.23
N ARG A 592 5.45 21.16 12.44
CA ARG A 592 5.97 22.03 13.50
C ARG A 592 6.83 23.18 13.00
N GLY A 593 7.18 23.20 11.74
CA GLY A 593 8.07 24.22 11.17
C GLY A 593 9.50 24.19 11.78
N VAL A 594 9.92 23.03 12.31
CA VAL A 594 11.29 22.89 12.84
C VAL A 594 12.24 22.77 11.67
N VAL A 595 13.18 23.70 11.59
CA VAL A 595 14.23 23.72 10.57
C VAL A 595 15.43 22.92 11.07
N LEU A 596 15.95 22.07 10.20
CA LEU A 596 17.19 21.31 10.40
C LEU A 596 18.20 21.78 9.34
N ASP A 597 19.37 22.23 9.78
CA ASP A 597 20.50 22.54 8.90
C ASP A 597 21.30 21.25 8.64
N GLY A 598 21.65 21.00 7.40
CA GLY A 598 22.37 19.79 7.00
C GLY A 598 23.88 19.91 7.24
N ASP A 599 24.49 18.82 7.72
CA ASP A 599 25.95 18.72 7.84
C ASP A 599 26.57 18.19 6.53
N PRO A 600 27.37 18.98 5.82
CA PRO A 600 28.02 18.55 4.58
C PRO A 600 29.17 17.56 4.83
N ARG A 601 29.74 17.50 6.06
CA ARG A 601 30.92 16.69 6.42
C ARG A 601 30.59 15.25 6.75
N GLY A 602 29.37 14.93 7.01
CA GLY A 602 28.95 13.64 7.50
C GLY A 602 28.49 12.64 6.44
N VAL A 603 28.73 12.90 5.18
CA VAL A 603 28.35 12.01 4.08
C VAL A 603 29.60 11.33 3.57
N ALA A 604 29.92 10.13 4.09
CA ALA A 604 30.92 9.26 3.47
C ALA A 604 30.44 8.97 2.03
N ALA A 605 31.30 9.26 1.05
CA ALA A 605 31.05 8.82 -0.31
C ALA A 605 31.09 7.28 -0.31
N PRO A 606 30.04 6.58 -0.73
CA PRO A 606 30.23 5.20 -1.13
C PRO A 606 31.28 5.21 -2.23
N PHE A 607 32.15 4.22 -2.25
CA PHE A 607 33.32 4.08 -3.10
C PHE A 607 33.32 4.89 -4.41
N ALA A 608 34.47 5.42 -4.77
CA ALA A 608 34.73 6.34 -5.85
C ALA A 608 34.01 5.98 -7.17
N SER A 609 32.86 6.57 -7.37
CA SER A 609 32.42 6.77 -8.74
C SER A 609 33.27 7.92 -9.30
N THR A 610 33.79 7.75 -10.48
CA THR A 610 34.58 8.76 -11.21
C THR A 610 33.77 10.00 -11.63
N GLN A 611 32.47 10.04 -11.34
CA GLN A 611 31.62 11.18 -11.68
C GLN A 611 31.44 12.13 -10.48
N PRO A 612 31.51 13.47 -10.69
CA PRO A 612 31.26 14.45 -9.66
C PRO A 612 29.81 14.33 -9.19
N ARG A 613 29.62 13.94 -7.94
CA ARG A 613 28.30 13.86 -7.30
C ARG A 613 27.90 15.22 -6.76
N ALA A 614 26.62 15.57 -6.88
CA ALA A 614 26.05 16.75 -6.23
C ALA A 614 26.34 16.72 -4.71
N ALA A 615 26.57 17.88 -4.12
CA ALA A 615 26.75 18.03 -2.68
C ALA A 615 25.57 17.40 -1.93
N ARG A 616 25.87 16.67 -0.86
CA ARG A 616 24.85 16.05 0.00
C ARG A 616 25.06 16.49 1.45
N TYR A 617 23.95 16.53 2.16
CA TYR A 617 23.87 16.99 3.53
C TYR A 617 23.24 15.89 4.38
N GLY A 618 23.78 15.65 5.57
CA GLY A 618 23.26 14.69 6.54
C GLY A 618 22.42 15.37 7.62
N TYR A 619 21.30 14.73 8.00
CA TYR A 619 20.41 15.19 9.06
C TYR A 619 20.15 14.07 10.04
N GLU A 620 20.47 14.28 11.31
CA GLU A 620 20.11 13.35 12.37
C GLU A 620 18.65 13.55 12.76
N VAL A 621 17.86 12.51 12.62
CA VAL A 621 16.43 12.51 12.93
C VAL A 621 16.11 11.39 13.91
N ARG A 622 15.46 11.74 15.02
CA ARG A 622 14.89 10.77 15.93
C ARG A 622 13.41 10.62 15.63
N ILE A 623 12.98 9.41 15.32
CA ILE A 623 11.59 9.08 15.10
C ILE A 623 11.05 8.18 16.21
N GLU A 624 9.85 8.47 16.68
CA GLU A 624 9.16 7.69 17.70
C GLU A 624 8.57 6.39 17.10
N PRO A 625 8.24 5.39 17.93
CA PRO A 625 7.67 4.13 17.45
C PRO A 625 6.37 4.37 16.70
N HIS A 626 6.13 3.60 15.65
CA HIS A 626 4.88 3.61 14.90
C HIS A 626 4.38 5.05 14.61
N SER A 627 5.27 5.82 13.98
CA SER A 627 5.09 7.25 13.79
C SER A 627 5.65 7.71 12.46
N PHE A 628 5.08 8.78 11.94
CA PHE A 628 5.60 9.44 10.75
C PHE A 628 6.02 10.89 11.03
N ILE A 629 6.93 11.40 10.23
CA ILE A 629 7.35 12.81 10.21
C ILE A 629 7.46 13.24 8.75
N GLY A 630 6.67 14.25 8.36
CA GLY A 630 6.77 14.88 7.05
C GLY A 630 7.77 16.04 7.04
N PHE A 631 8.50 16.18 5.95
CA PHE A 631 9.50 17.21 5.70
C PHE A 631 9.28 17.88 4.35
N ARG A 632 9.81 19.07 4.21
CA ARG A 632 10.01 19.74 2.91
C ARG A 632 11.44 20.25 2.78
N ALA A 633 11.94 20.30 1.56
CA ALA A 633 13.18 20.98 1.26
C ALA A 633 13.08 22.45 1.65
N GLY A 634 14.06 22.95 2.38
CA GLY A 634 14.21 24.38 2.65
C GLY A 634 14.74 25.09 1.41
N SER A 635 14.21 26.26 1.15
CA SER A 635 14.72 27.18 0.13
C SER A 635 16.11 27.70 0.47
#